data_d5e22c428ccd75a6b87600e9aef34098
#
_entry.id   d5e22c428ccd75a6b87600e9aef34098
#
_cell.length_a   1.000
_cell.length_b   1.000
_cell.length_c   1.000
_cell.angle_alpha   90.00
_cell.angle_beta   90.00
_cell.angle_gamma   90.00
#
_symmetry.space_group_name_H-M   'P 1'
#
loop_
_entity.id
_entity.type
_entity.pdbx_description
1 polymer ?
#
loop_
_entity_poly.entity_id
_entity_poly.type
_entity_poly.pdbx_seq_one_letter_code
_entity_poly.pdbx_strand_id
1 'polypeptide(L)'
;QTQSILLYMESIGDARSFLSAAREVALTKPIIVIKAGRSEVASHAASSHTGALTGNDEVFDAAFRRCGALRVQNISDLFYMAEVFGKQPRPNGPRLTILTNAGGPAVLATDALIATGGRIAPVSKESMDALDGILPSHWSHNNPIDILGDADPERYARALEIAVKDPNSDGLLVILAPQGMTDPARVAERLAPHAKTKGKPVLASWMGGKSVAEGEAILNKAGIPTFAYPDTAARAFNYMWRYSYNIRGLYETPSATDQPEAGEPIRRKVDGILGRVMAAGRTLLTEVESKEVLALYDIPTTPTSVARSAEEAVALARGIGFPVVLKIHSETITHKTDVGGVKLNLQNEDAVRQAYQAIHTSVSAKAGMEAFLGVTVQPMVRLDGYELILGSSVDPQFGPVILFGSGGQLVEVYRDRALALPPLNTTLAERLMEQARIFEALKGVRGRAAVNIGALEQILVRFSQLVVEHRRIKEIDINPLLASPDRLLALDARIVLHGPAVADDSLPFSAIRPYPAQYVASWKMKDGTEILLRPIRPEDEPLIVKFHATLSDQSVFLRYFHMEKLSSRVAHERLIRKCFVDYDREMAIVADHVVPETGQHELLAVGRLTKSLTAQEGEVAVLVTDSYQHRGLGAELLRRLIQVGRDEKLQELVASILPENTAMWSLANRCGFQLRKSDDPSVVVGVLRL
;
A
#
# COMPACT_ATOMS: atom_id res chain seq x y z
N GLN A 1 -1.25 -20.65 -23.16
CA GLN A 1 -0.69 -20.26 -21.85
C GLN A 1 -1.56 -19.22 -21.18
N THR A 2 -1.73 -19.31 -19.85
CA THR A 2 -2.61 -18.44 -19.07
C THR A 2 -2.14 -16.97 -19.11
N GLN A 3 -3.01 -16.06 -19.53
CA GLN A 3 -2.72 -14.62 -19.62
C GLN A 3 -3.29 -13.84 -18.42
N SER A 4 -4.38 -14.29 -17.79
CA SER A 4 -4.99 -13.70 -16.62
C SER A 4 -5.62 -14.78 -15.73
N ILE A 5 -5.84 -14.47 -14.46
CA ILE A 5 -6.48 -15.35 -13.47
C ILE A 5 -7.78 -14.71 -13.04
N LEU A 6 -8.88 -15.44 -13.16
CA LEU A 6 -10.20 -15.01 -12.76
C LEU A 6 -10.60 -15.73 -11.47
N LEU A 7 -10.99 -14.98 -10.45
CA LEU A 7 -11.39 -15.51 -9.15
C LEU A 7 -12.82 -15.07 -8.80
N TYR A 8 -13.68 -16.02 -8.50
CA TYR A 8 -14.93 -15.80 -7.79
C TYR A 8 -14.71 -16.22 -6.33
N MET A 9 -14.93 -15.30 -5.39
CA MET A 9 -14.64 -15.52 -3.98
C MET A 9 -15.85 -15.17 -3.10
N GLU A 10 -16.15 -16.03 -2.15
CA GLU A 10 -17.12 -15.76 -1.07
C GLU A 10 -16.41 -15.45 0.24
N SER A 11 -15.30 -16.13 0.51
CA SER A 11 -14.45 -15.94 1.67
C SER A 11 -12.99 -16.15 1.30
N ILE A 12 -12.09 -15.86 2.21
CA ILE A 12 -10.68 -16.20 2.11
C ILE A 12 -10.37 -17.25 3.19
N GLY A 13 -9.60 -18.28 2.84
CA GLY A 13 -9.16 -19.28 3.81
C GLY A 13 -8.03 -18.72 4.69
N ASP A 14 -6.80 -18.94 4.27
CA ASP A 14 -5.62 -18.32 4.88
C ASP A 14 -5.25 -17.03 4.14
N ALA A 15 -5.51 -15.88 4.77
CA ALA A 15 -5.28 -14.57 4.16
C ALA A 15 -3.82 -14.32 3.83
N ARG A 16 -2.89 -14.79 4.68
CA ARG A 16 -1.46 -14.59 4.51
C ARG A 16 -0.93 -15.36 3.30
N SER A 17 -1.28 -16.63 3.19
CA SER A 17 -0.90 -17.47 2.05
C SER A 17 -1.50 -16.93 0.74
N PHE A 18 -2.76 -16.48 0.78
CA PHE A 18 -3.41 -15.88 -0.39
C PHE A 18 -2.69 -14.60 -0.84
N LEU A 19 -2.43 -13.67 0.07
CA LEU A 19 -1.78 -12.40 -0.27
C LEU A 19 -0.35 -12.61 -0.77
N SER A 20 0.40 -13.52 -0.16
CA SER A 20 1.74 -13.90 -0.61
C SER A 20 1.71 -14.48 -2.03
N ALA A 21 0.81 -15.43 -2.31
CA ALA A 21 0.66 -16.03 -3.64
C ALA A 21 0.19 -15.01 -4.69
N ALA A 22 -0.78 -14.17 -4.33
CA ALA A 22 -1.31 -13.15 -5.23
C ALA A 22 -0.26 -12.08 -5.59
N ARG A 23 0.56 -11.63 -4.63
CA ARG A 23 1.66 -10.68 -4.89
C ARG A 23 2.69 -11.24 -5.87
N GLU A 24 3.07 -12.48 -5.73
CA GLU A 24 4.02 -13.15 -6.66
C GLU A 24 3.45 -13.24 -8.08
N VAL A 25 2.18 -13.61 -8.20
CA VAL A 25 1.51 -13.76 -9.50
C VAL A 25 1.22 -12.40 -10.15
N ALA A 26 0.82 -11.39 -9.38
CA ALA A 26 0.44 -10.06 -9.87
C ALA A 26 1.56 -9.34 -10.63
N LEU A 27 2.84 -9.68 -10.36
CA LEU A 27 3.98 -9.18 -11.13
C LEU A 27 4.01 -9.64 -12.59
N THR A 28 3.35 -10.74 -12.90
CA THR A 28 3.42 -11.37 -14.22
C THR A 28 2.08 -11.46 -14.92
N LYS A 29 0.98 -11.57 -14.16
CA LYS A 29 -0.36 -11.81 -14.70
C LYS A 29 -1.41 -11.03 -13.91
N PRO A 30 -2.38 -10.39 -14.57
CA PRO A 30 -3.52 -9.81 -13.89
C PRO A 30 -4.33 -10.88 -13.14
N ILE A 31 -4.63 -10.58 -11.87
CA ILE A 31 -5.60 -11.31 -11.07
C ILE A 31 -6.86 -10.45 -11.00
N ILE A 32 -7.96 -10.97 -11.51
CA ILE A 32 -9.26 -10.27 -11.55
C ILE A 32 -10.20 -10.98 -10.60
N VAL A 33 -10.75 -10.26 -9.63
CA VAL A 33 -11.50 -10.83 -8.52
C VAL A 33 -12.91 -10.23 -8.46
N ILE A 34 -13.90 -11.09 -8.33
CA ILE A 34 -15.24 -10.72 -7.87
C ILE A 34 -15.47 -11.31 -6.48
N LYS A 35 -15.82 -10.47 -5.50
CA LYS A 35 -16.12 -10.87 -4.13
C LYS A 35 -17.63 -10.78 -3.90
N ALA A 36 -18.26 -11.92 -3.65
CA ALA A 36 -19.65 -12.01 -3.26
C ALA A 36 -19.86 -11.71 -1.76
N GLY A 37 -21.09 -11.45 -1.33
CA GLY A 37 -21.40 -11.16 0.08
C GLY A 37 -20.91 -9.78 0.54
N ARG A 38 -21.16 -8.72 -0.25
CA ARG A 38 -20.67 -7.36 0.00
C ARG A 38 -21.51 -6.60 1.03
N SER A 39 -22.82 -6.77 1.00
CA SER A 39 -23.72 -6.19 2.00
C SER A 39 -23.88 -7.14 3.18
N GLU A 40 -24.24 -6.61 4.33
CA GLU A 40 -24.46 -7.40 5.55
C GLU A 40 -25.49 -8.51 5.33
N VAL A 41 -26.56 -8.21 4.60
CA VAL A 41 -27.60 -9.20 4.23
C VAL A 41 -27.04 -10.30 3.31
N ALA A 42 -26.28 -9.91 2.28
CA ALA A 42 -25.65 -10.86 1.37
C ALA A 42 -24.54 -11.69 2.04
N SER A 43 -23.84 -11.09 3.02
CA SER A 43 -22.84 -11.74 3.86
C SER A 43 -23.46 -12.86 4.71
N HIS A 44 -24.61 -12.60 5.33
CA HIS A 44 -25.38 -13.61 6.03
C HIS A 44 -25.84 -14.76 5.13
N ALA A 45 -26.27 -14.46 3.91
CA ALA A 45 -26.63 -15.48 2.92
C ALA A 45 -25.42 -16.35 2.54
N ALA A 46 -24.26 -15.75 2.29
CA ALA A 46 -23.02 -16.45 1.95
C ALA A 46 -22.53 -17.33 3.11
N SER A 47 -22.56 -16.84 4.36
CA SER A 47 -22.17 -17.62 5.54
C SER A 47 -23.05 -18.83 5.78
N SER A 48 -24.36 -18.74 5.48
CA SER A 48 -25.28 -19.87 5.56
C SER A 48 -24.97 -20.96 4.52
N HIS A 49 -24.37 -20.59 3.39
CA HIS A 49 -24.00 -21.51 2.31
C HIS A 49 -22.65 -22.20 2.54
N THR A 50 -21.67 -21.50 3.09
CA THR A 50 -20.28 -21.97 3.17
C THR A 50 -19.77 -22.22 4.58
N GLY A 51 -20.51 -21.76 5.62
CA GLY A 51 -20.07 -21.81 7.02
C GLY A 51 -18.84 -20.93 7.30
N ALA A 52 -18.42 -20.12 6.35
CA ALA A 52 -17.23 -19.29 6.47
C ALA A 52 -17.53 -17.93 7.10
N LEU A 53 -16.59 -17.42 7.89
CA LEU A 53 -16.63 -16.06 8.42
C LEU A 53 -16.55 -15.06 7.25
N THR A 54 -17.53 -14.16 7.19
CA THR A 54 -17.53 -13.06 6.22
C THR A 54 -16.91 -11.85 6.90
N GLY A 55 -15.73 -11.41 6.42
CA GLY A 55 -15.05 -10.20 6.89
C GLY A 55 -15.67 -8.91 6.36
N ASN A 56 -15.18 -7.76 6.84
CA ASN A 56 -15.58 -6.45 6.36
C ASN A 56 -15.18 -6.25 4.89
N ASP A 57 -16.14 -5.87 4.04
CA ASP A 57 -15.94 -5.70 2.58
C ASP A 57 -14.87 -4.63 2.24
N GLU A 58 -14.75 -3.56 3.05
CA GLU A 58 -13.72 -2.53 2.89
C GLU A 58 -12.31 -3.10 3.14
N VAL A 59 -12.17 -4.06 4.07
CA VAL A 59 -10.89 -4.74 4.36
C VAL A 59 -10.49 -5.64 3.19
N PHE A 60 -11.44 -6.37 2.59
CA PHE A 60 -11.17 -7.14 1.36
C PHE A 60 -10.68 -6.24 0.22
N ASP A 61 -11.30 -5.06 0.08
CA ASP A 61 -10.86 -4.10 -0.95
C ASP A 61 -9.43 -3.61 -0.72
N ALA A 62 -9.08 -3.32 0.54
CA ALA A 62 -7.70 -2.99 0.93
C ALA A 62 -6.73 -4.17 0.67
N ALA A 63 -7.15 -5.40 0.96
CA ALA A 63 -6.36 -6.60 0.73
C ALA A 63 -6.09 -6.84 -0.77
N PHE A 64 -7.09 -6.71 -1.63
CA PHE A 64 -6.91 -6.85 -3.07
C PHE A 64 -5.99 -5.77 -3.65
N ARG A 65 -6.14 -4.52 -3.20
CA ARG A 65 -5.18 -3.46 -3.57
C ARG A 65 -3.77 -3.81 -3.11
N ARG A 66 -3.61 -4.31 -1.89
CA ARG A 66 -2.32 -4.64 -1.27
C ARG A 66 -1.58 -5.79 -1.96
N CYS A 67 -2.29 -6.70 -2.63
CA CYS A 67 -1.69 -7.80 -3.40
C CYS A 67 -1.70 -7.57 -4.92
N GLY A 68 -2.18 -6.41 -5.39
CA GLY A 68 -2.22 -6.08 -6.82
C GLY A 68 -3.33 -6.80 -7.60
N ALA A 69 -4.35 -7.34 -6.94
CA ALA A 69 -5.52 -7.89 -7.60
C ALA A 69 -6.50 -6.78 -8.00
N LEU A 70 -7.12 -6.91 -9.17
CA LEU A 70 -8.18 -6.04 -9.65
C LEU A 70 -9.53 -6.56 -9.16
N ARG A 71 -10.18 -5.81 -8.29
CA ARG A 71 -11.56 -6.10 -7.91
C ARG A 71 -12.54 -5.49 -8.90
N VAL A 72 -13.46 -6.33 -9.41
CA VAL A 72 -14.58 -5.93 -10.27
C VAL A 72 -15.93 -6.14 -9.56
N GLN A 73 -16.99 -5.53 -10.11
CA GLN A 73 -18.29 -5.49 -9.44
C GLN A 73 -19.28 -6.51 -9.99
N ASN A 74 -19.21 -6.82 -11.27
CA ASN A 74 -20.14 -7.70 -11.96
C ASN A 74 -19.41 -8.86 -12.63
N ILE A 75 -20.11 -9.96 -12.84
CA ILE A 75 -19.56 -11.13 -13.55
C ILE A 75 -19.14 -10.76 -14.98
N SER A 76 -19.92 -9.93 -15.68
CA SER A 76 -19.56 -9.44 -17.00
C SER A 76 -18.22 -8.68 -17.01
N ASP A 77 -17.98 -7.84 -15.99
CA ASP A 77 -16.72 -7.09 -15.87
C ASP A 77 -15.52 -8.04 -15.69
N LEU A 78 -15.71 -9.20 -15.02
CA LEU A 78 -14.67 -10.22 -14.85
C LEU A 78 -14.14 -10.71 -16.21
N PHE A 79 -15.05 -11.02 -17.13
CA PHE A 79 -14.69 -11.50 -18.46
C PHE A 79 -14.21 -10.37 -19.38
N TYR A 80 -14.86 -9.21 -19.35
CA TYR A 80 -14.41 -8.05 -20.12
C TYR A 80 -12.96 -7.66 -19.77
N MET A 81 -12.62 -7.64 -18.49
CA MET A 81 -11.26 -7.28 -18.07
C MET A 81 -10.23 -8.34 -18.49
N ALA A 82 -10.57 -9.62 -18.49
CA ALA A 82 -9.70 -10.67 -19.01
C ALA A 82 -9.40 -10.47 -20.50
N GLU A 83 -10.42 -10.15 -21.28
CA GLU A 83 -10.29 -9.85 -22.71
C GLU A 83 -9.44 -8.60 -22.95
N VAL A 84 -9.75 -7.52 -22.25
CA VAL A 84 -9.08 -6.21 -22.38
C VAL A 84 -7.59 -6.32 -22.06
N PHE A 85 -7.21 -6.96 -20.96
CA PHE A 85 -5.80 -7.15 -20.60
C PHE A 85 -5.06 -8.09 -21.56
N GLY A 86 -5.77 -8.99 -22.22
CA GLY A 86 -5.19 -9.86 -23.25
C GLY A 86 -4.93 -9.14 -24.60
N LYS A 87 -5.63 -8.04 -24.87
CA LYS A 87 -5.62 -7.35 -26.15
C LYS A 87 -4.91 -5.99 -26.13
N GLN A 88 -5.00 -5.25 -25.02
CA GLN A 88 -4.62 -3.83 -24.97
C GLN A 88 -3.52 -3.56 -23.95
N PRO A 89 -2.65 -2.55 -24.21
CA PRO A 89 -1.67 -2.08 -23.25
C PRO A 89 -2.35 -1.40 -22.07
N ARG A 90 -1.65 -1.33 -20.94
CA ARG A 90 -2.12 -0.61 -19.76
C ARG A 90 -2.01 0.90 -19.95
N PRO A 91 -3.01 1.71 -19.55
CA PRO A 91 -2.93 3.15 -19.62
C PRO A 91 -1.92 3.71 -18.61
N ASN A 92 -1.31 4.85 -18.96
CA ASN A 92 -0.37 5.55 -18.10
C ASN A 92 -1.04 6.52 -17.11
N GLY A 93 -2.29 6.88 -17.33
CA GLY A 93 -3.05 7.80 -16.51
C GLY A 93 -4.57 7.57 -16.64
N PRO A 94 -5.38 8.37 -15.91
CA PRO A 94 -6.85 8.24 -15.85
C PRO A 94 -7.59 8.98 -16.95
N ARG A 95 -6.90 9.66 -17.90
CA ARG A 95 -7.48 10.58 -18.85
C ARG A 95 -7.91 9.88 -20.12
N LEU A 96 -9.23 9.82 -20.37
CA LEU A 96 -9.82 9.18 -21.54
C LEU A 96 -10.25 10.21 -22.57
N THR A 97 -9.89 9.97 -23.83
CA THR A 97 -10.48 10.67 -24.97
C THR A 97 -11.61 9.82 -25.53
N ILE A 98 -12.76 10.44 -25.77
CA ILE A 98 -13.95 9.83 -26.35
C ILE A 98 -14.17 10.42 -27.74
N LEU A 99 -14.19 9.59 -28.78
CA LEU A 99 -14.51 9.94 -30.15
C LEU A 99 -15.83 9.30 -30.53
N THR A 100 -16.79 10.07 -31.03
CA THR A 100 -18.15 9.59 -31.30
C THR A 100 -18.80 10.27 -32.49
N ASN A 101 -19.76 9.58 -33.14
CA ASN A 101 -20.73 10.18 -34.07
C ASN A 101 -22.11 10.41 -33.42
N ALA A 102 -22.21 10.25 -32.08
CA ALA A 102 -23.48 10.36 -31.36
C ALA A 102 -23.26 10.95 -29.97
N GLY A 103 -23.74 12.17 -29.73
CA GLY A 103 -23.51 12.90 -28.48
C GLY A 103 -24.12 12.22 -27.24
N GLY A 104 -25.34 11.68 -27.33
CA GLY A 104 -26.02 11.03 -26.20
C GLY A 104 -25.21 9.88 -25.56
N PRO A 105 -24.79 8.87 -26.33
CA PRO A 105 -23.92 7.83 -25.85
C PRO A 105 -22.60 8.30 -25.24
N ALA A 106 -22.01 9.37 -25.80
CA ALA A 106 -20.77 9.95 -25.26
C ALA A 106 -20.96 10.60 -23.88
N VAL A 107 -22.12 11.23 -23.63
CA VAL A 107 -22.48 11.77 -22.32
C VAL A 107 -22.57 10.64 -21.29
N LEU A 108 -23.27 9.54 -21.62
CA LEU A 108 -23.37 8.37 -20.73
C LEU A 108 -22.00 7.74 -20.43
N ALA A 109 -21.10 7.68 -21.42
CA ALA A 109 -19.73 7.22 -21.21
C ALA A 109 -18.96 8.16 -20.28
N THR A 110 -19.14 9.48 -20.42
CA THR A 110 -18.53 10.49 -19.56
C THR A 110 -19.01 10.34 -18.12
N ASP A 111 -20.32 10.21 -17.90
CA ASP A 111 -20.89 10.01 -16.57
C ASP A 111 -20.33 8.74 -15.90
N ALA A 112 -20.29 7.63 -16.65
CA ALA A 112 -19.73 6.36 -16.14
C ALA A 112 -18.23 6.47 -15.81
N LEU A 113 -17.46 7.19 -16.64
CA LEU A 113 -16.04 7.43 -16.41
C LEU A 113 -15.81 8.20 -15.10
N ILE A 114 -16.51 9.33 -14.94
CA ILE A 114 -16.38 10.21 -13.77
C ILE A 114 -16.88 9.51 -12.51
N ALA A 115 -18.03 8.84 -12.56
CA ALA A 115 -18.60 8.10 -11.42
C ALA A 115 -17.68 7.01 -10.89
N THR A 116 -16.82 6.45 -11.75
CA THR A 116 -15.84 5.42 -11.38
C THR A 116 -14.42 5.96 -11.08
N GLY A 117 -14.23 7.30 -11.11
CA GLY A 117 -12.99 7.98 -10.73
C GLY A 117 -11.99 8.21 -11.88
N GLY A 118 -12.42 8.01 -13.13
CA GLY A 118 -11.67 8.42 -14.32
C GLY A 118 -11.77 9.91 -14.61
N ARG A 119 -11.07 10.39 -15.63
CA ARG A 119 -11.05 11.80 -16.03
C ARG A 119 -11.21 11.93 -17.55
N ILE A 120 -11.90 12.95 -17.99
CA ILE A 120 -11.92 13.35 -19.40
C ILE A 120 -10.60 14.03 -19.74
N ALA A 121 -9.95 13.61 -20.83
CA ALA A 121 -8.73 14.23 -21.32
C ALA A 121 -9.05 15.62 -21.90
N PRO A 122 -8.42 16.72 -21.48
CA PRO A 122 -8.54 17.98 -22.18
C PRO A 122 -7.85 17.87 -23.54
N VAL A 123 -8.52 18.25 -24.62
CA VAL A 123 -7.93 18.24 -25.96
C VAL A 123 -6.80 19.27 -26.03
N SER A 124 -5.62 18.89 -26.52
CA SER A 124 -4.51 19.83 -26.68
C SER A 124 -4.82 20.87 -27.74
N LYS A 125 -4.17 22.04 -27.69
CA LYS A 125 -4.39 23.10 -28.65
C LYS A 125 -4.07 22.64 -30.10
N GLU A 126 -2.97 21.90 -30.26
CA GLU A 126 -2.55 21.36 -31.54
C GLU A 126 -3.59 20.39 -32.12
N SER A 127 -4.15 19.53 -31.27
CA SER A 127 -5.22 18.61 -31.66
C SER A 127 -6.53 19.34 -31.94
N MET A 128 -6.84 20.39 -31.20
CA MET A 128 -8.03 21.23 -31.42
C MET A 128 -7.95 21.92 -32.79
N ASP A 129 -6.84 22.61 -33.07
CA ASP A 129 -6.61 23.29 -34.34
C ASP A 129 -6.67 22.32 -35.53
N ALA A 130 -6.13 21.10 -35.37
CA ALA A 130 -6.19 20.05 -36.38
C ALA A 130 -7.60 19.50 -36.61
N LEU A 131 -8.38 19.32 -35.54
CA LEU A 131 -9.79 18.87 -35.62
C LEU A 131 -10.66 19.96 -36.27
N ASP A 132 -10.47 21.21 -35.93
CA ASP A 132 -11.17 22.36 -36.56
C ASP A 132 -10.92 22.43 -38.08
N GLY A 133 -9.74 22.00 -38.52
CA GLY A 133 -9.38 21.95 -39.94
C GLY A 133 -10.06 20.83 -40.74
N ILE A 134 -10.62 19.79 -40.07
CA ILE A 134 -11.19 18.63 -40.74
C ILE A 134 -12.66 18.36 -40.43
N LEU A 135 -13.18 18.89 -39.32
CA LEU A 135 -14.55 18.68 -38.86
C LEU A 135 -15.44 19.86 -39.27
N PRO A 136 -16.76 19.63 -39.42
CA PRO A 136 -17.73 20.72 -39.65
C PRO A 136 -17.70 21.73 -38.48
N SER A 137 -17.96 23.01 -38.77
CA SER A 137 -17.86 24.13 -37.81
C SER A 137 -18.72 23.99 -36.54
N HIS A 138 -19.68 23.09 -36.52
CA HIS A 138 -20.59 22.82 -35.41
C HIS A 138 -20.29 21.52 -34.65
N TRP A 139 -19.07 20.97 -34.79
CA TRP A 139 -18.62 19.86 -33.94
C TRP A 139 -18.47 20.32 -32.47
N SER A 140 -18.29 19.41 -31.53
CA SER A 140 -18.35 19.72 -30.10
C SER A 140 -17.27 20.66 -29.56
N HIS A 141 -16.18 20.91 -30.26
CA HIS A 141 -14.99 21.69 -29.86
C HIS A 141 -14.46 21.34 -28.45
N ASN A 142 -14.62 20.11 -28.04
CA ASN A 142 -14.14 19.57 -26.76
C ASN A 142 -14.05 18.05 -26.78
N ASN A 143 -13.72 17.44 -25.64
CA ASN A 143 -13.87 16.01 -25.40
C ASN A 143 -15.13 15.78 -24.53
N PRO A 144 -16.11 14.97 -24.95
CA PRO A 144 -16.10 14.06 -26.12
C PRO A 144 -16.00 14.78 -27.47
N ILE A 145 -15.17 14.21 -28.36
CA ILE A 145 -15.00 14.67 -29.75
C ILE A 145 -16.18 14.12 -30.55
N ASP A 146 -17.25 14.92 -30.70
CA ASP A 146 -18.41 14.56 -31.48
C ASP A 146 -18.21 14.98 -32.94
N ILE A 147 -18.00 13.99 -33.82
CA ILE A 147 -17.74 14.17 -35.25
C ILE A 147 -19.04 14.19 -36.08
N LEU A 148 -20.19 14.21 -35.42
CA LEU A 148 -21.53 14.27 -35.93
C LEU A 148 -22.08 13.01 -36.59
N GLY A 149 -23.42 12.88 -36.63
CA GLY A 149 -24.12 11.67 -37.09
C GLY A 149 -23.97 11.34 -38.57
N ASP A 150 -23.57 12.32 -39.41
CA ASP A 150 -23.29 12.16 -40.84
C ASP A 150 -21.82 11.74 -41.13
N ALA A 151 -21.04 11.38 -40.10
CA ALA A 151 -19.64 11.01 -40.25
C ALA A 151 -19.46 9.75 -41.09
N ASP A 152 -18.70 9.89 -42.17
CA ASP A 152 -18.23 8.78 -43.01
C ASP A 152 -16.95 8.12 -42.42
N PRO A 153 -16.53 6.97 -42.93
CA PRO A 153 -15.34 6.27 -42.47
C PRO A 153 -14.05 7.10 -42.54
N GLU A 154 -13.94 8.01 -43.50
CA GLU A 154 -12.75 8.85 -43.68
C GLU A 154 -12.67 9.94 -42.60
N ARG A 155 -13.82 10.56 -42.25
CA ARG A 155 -13.90 11.52 -41.13
C ARG A 155 -13.52 10.86 -39.81
N TYR A 156 -14.00 9.62 -39.55
CA TYR A 156 -13.59 8.84 -38.41
C TYR A 156 -12.07 8.60 -38.38
N ALA A 157 -11.49 8.15 -39.50
CA ALA A 157 -10.06 7.84 -39.58
C ALA A 157 -9.20 9.07 -39.27
N ARG A 158 -9.52 10.22 -39.88
CA ARG A 158 -8.78 11.46 -39.69
C ARG A 158 -8.89 12.01 -38.29
N ALA A 159 -10.08 12.03 -37.69
CA ALA A 159 -10.28 12.44 -36.30
C ALA A 159 -9.57 11.49 -35.33
N LEU A 160 -9.60 10.18 -35.58
CA LEU A 160 -8.90 9.17 -34.78
C LEU A 160 -7.38 9.39 -34.79
N GLU A 161 -6.78 9.62 -35.96
CA GLU A 161 -5.33 9.87 -36.09
C GLU A 161 -4.86 11.05 -35.24
N ILE A 162 -5.69 12.10 -35.15
CA ILE A 162 -5.43 13.26 -34.30
C ILE A 162 -5.58 12.88 -32.83
N ALA A 163 -6.69 12.25 -32.45
CA ALA A 163 -6.97 11.87 -31.09
C ALA A 163 -5.94 10.88 -30.48
N VAL A 164 -5.45 9.93 -31.27
CA VAL A 164 -4.39 8.98 -30.86
C VAL A 164 -3.08 9.69 -30.52
N LYS A 165 -2.74 10.75 -31.26
CA LYS A 165 -1.50 11.52 -31.08
C LYS A 165 -1.57 12.54 -29.96
N ASP A 166 -2.76 12.87 -29.44
CA ASP A 166 -2.94 13.89 -28.41
C ASP A 166 -2.15 13.53 -27.13
N PRO A 167 -1.23 14.40 -26.66
CA PRO A 167 -0.38 14.12 -25.50
C PRO A 167 -1.15 14.10 -24.18
N ASN A 168 -2.34 14.69 -24.13
CA ASN A 168 -3.17 14.75 -22.93
C ASN A 168 -4.00 13.49 -22.71
N SER A 169 -4.06 12.57 -23.68
CA SER A 169 -4.85 11.34 -23.65
C SER A 169 -4.03 10.17 -23.14
N ASP A 170 -4.58 9.42 -22.18
CA ASP A 170 -4.01 8.17 -21.67
C ASP A 170 -4.70 6.93 -22.26
N GLY A 171 -5.80 7.10 -23.00
CA GLY A 171 -6.52 6.06 -23.70
C GLY A 171 -7.64 6.63 -24.57
N LEU A 172 -8.16 5.80 -25.46
CA LEU A 172 -9.17 6.18 -26.43
C LEU A 172 -10.39 5.26 -26.37
N LEU A 173 -11.56 5.85 -26.35
CA LEU A 173 -12.83 5.15 -26.55
C LEU A 173 -13.48 5.67 -27.85
N VAL A 174 -13.66 4.79 -28.82
CA VAL A 174 -14.37 5.10 -30.06
C VAL A 174 -15.77 4.55 -29.97
N ILE A 175 -16.77 5.42 -30.09
CA ILE A 175 -18.19 5.07 -30.05
C ILE A 175 -18.76 5.22 -31.46
N LEU A 176 -19.43 4.16 -31.93
CA LEU A 176 -20.16 4.17 -33.19
C LEU A 176 -21.61 3.82 -32.92
N ALA A 177 -22.50 4.75 -33.26
CA ALA A 177 -23.93 4.50 -33.39
C ALA A 177 -24.30 4.45 -34.88
N PRO A 178 -24.95 3.40 -35.39
CA PRO A 178 -25.30 3.29 -36.79
C PRO A 178 -26.17 4.45 -37.26
N GLN A 179 -25.74 5.08 -38.33
CA GLN A 179 -26.46 6.17 -39.03
C GLN A 179 -26.51 5.81 -40.51
N GLY A 180 -27.40 6.47 -41.26
CA GLY A 180 -27.58 6.11 -42.67
C GLY A 180 -26.35 6.30 -43.56
N MET A 181 -25.39 7.15 -43.15
CA MET A 181 -24.13 7.39 -43.86
C MET A 181 -22.92 6.71 -43.23
N THR A 182 -23.09 6.07 -42.08
CA THR A 182 -22.01 5.43 -41.36
C THR A 182 -21.94 3.94 -41.71
N ASP A 183 -20.85 3.48 -42.31
CA ASP A 183 -20.56 2.08 -42.54
C ASP A 183 -19.73 1.48 -41.40
N PRO A 184 -20.32 0.67 -40.49
CA PRO A 184 -19.61 0.16 -39.31
C PRO A 184 -18.39 -0.71 -39.62
N ALA A 185 -18.43 -1.48 -40.71
CA ALA A 185 -17.35 -2.35 -41.10
C ALA A 185 -16.14 -1.54 -41.62
N ARG A 186 -16.41 -0.56 -42.49
CA ARG A 186 -15.35 0.32 -43.02
C ARG A 186 -14.74 1.19 -41.95
N VAL A 187 -15.52 1.70 -40.98
CA VAL A 187 -14.97 2.43 -39.83
C VAL A 187 -14.08 1.50 -39.02
N ALA A 188 -14.48 0.25 -38.79
CA ALA A 188 -13.66 -0.74 -38.09
C ALA A 188 -12.34 -1.05 -38.80
N GLU A 189 -12.35 -1.19 -40.13
CA GLU A 189 -11.14 -1.36 -40.96
C GLU A 189 -10.16 -0.18 -40.79
N ARG A 190 -10.67 1.05 -40.72
CA ARG A 190 -9.86 2.26 -40.50
C ARG A 190 -9.33 2.37 -39.07
N LEU A 191 -10.03 1.86 -38.06
CA LEU A 191 -9.62 1.84 -36.68
C LEU A 191 -8.55 0.75 -36.39
N ALA A 192 -8.64 -0.40 -37.08
CA ALA A 192 -7.78 -1.57 -36.86
C ALA A 192 -6.24 -1.28 -36.84
N PRO A 193 -5.66 -0.41 -37.70
CA PRO A 193 -4.23 -0.08 -37.64
C PRO A 193 -3.78 0.56 -36.31
N HIS A 194 -4.70 1.19 -35.57
CA HIS A 194 -4.41 1.88 -34.30
C HIS A 194 -4.52 0.97 -33.07
N ALA A 195 -4.79 -0.33 -33.26
CA ALA A 195 -4.95 -1.30 -32.16
C ALA A 195 -3.75 -1.43 -31.22
N LYS A 196 -2.54 -1.10 -31.68
CA LYS A 196 -1.30 -1.26 -30.90
C LYS A 196 -0.59 0.08 -30.65
N THR A 197 -1.30 1.02 -30.09
CA THR A 197 -0.71 2.31 -29.69
C THR A 197 0.00 2.13 -28.34
N LYS A 198 1.30 2.43 -28.28
CA LYS A 198 2.12 2.25 -27.08
C LYS A 198 1.58 3.10 -25.91
N GLY A 199 1.23 2.44 -24.81
CA GLY A 199 0.79 3.10 -23.56
C GLY A 199 -0.60 3.74 -23.62
N LYS A 200 -1.34 3.62 -24.72
CA LYS A 200 -2.71 4.11 -24.86
C LYS A 200 -3.62 2.99 -25.36
N PRO A 201 -4.44 2.38 -24.50
CA PRO A 201 -5.43 1.42 -24.94
C PRO A 201 -6.47 2.08 -25.83
N VAL A 202 -6.90 1.35 -26.86
CA VAL A 202 -8.00 1.70 -27.75
C VAL A 202 -9.16 0.74 -27.50
N LEU A 203 -10.28 1.27 -27.04
CA LEU A 203 -11.51 0.55 -26.79
C LEU A 203 -12.58 1.00 -27.78
N ALA A 204 -13.51 0.10 -28.12
CA ALA A 204 -14.56 0.43 -29.07
C ALA A 204 -15.94 0.07 -28.50
N SER A 205 -16.92 0.96 -28.65
CA SER A 205 -18.32 0.67 -28.41
C SER A 205 -19.08 0.73 -29.72
N TRP A 206 -19.44 -0.45 -30.27
CA TRP A 206 -20.22 -0.60 -31.49
C TRP A 206 -21.69 -0.88 -31.14
N MET A 207 -22.49 0.18 -31.15
CA MET A 207 -23.90 0.08 -30.77
C MET A 207 -24.75 -0.31 -31.99
N GLY A 208 -25.57 -1.34 -31.90
CA GLY A 208 -26.45 -1.70 -32.99
C GLY A 208 -26.71 -3.21 -33.22
N GLY A 209 -26.12 -4.06 -32.36
CA GLY A 209 -26.33 -5.49 -32.41
C GLY A 209 -25.94 -6.09 -33.77
N LYS A 210 -26.87 -6.75 -34.48
CA LYS A 210 -26.56 -7.43 -35.74
C LYS A 210 -26.06 -6.49 -36.86
N SER A 211 -26.44 -5.20 -36.84
CA SER A 211 -26.02 -4.25 -37.89
C SER A 211 -24.55 -3.85 -37.79
N VAL A 212 -23.90 -4.08 -36.68
CA VAL A 212 -22.49 -3.75 -36.45
C VAL A 212 -21.58 -4.97 -36.27
N ALA A 213 -22.13 -6.18 -36.32
CA ALA A 213 -21.43 -7.43 -36.02
C ALA A 213 -20.19 -7.68 -36.90
N GLU A 214 -20.20 -7.28 -38.17
CA GLU A 214 -19.04 -7.39 -39.04
C GLU A 214 -17.91 -6.47 -38.58
N GLY A 215 -18.22 -5.22 -38.19
CA GLY A 215 -17.25 -4.26 -37.64
C GLY A 215 -16.67 -4.75 -36.32
N GLU A 216 -17.50 -5.32 -35.42
CA GLU A 216 -17.03 -5.93 -34.18
C GLU A 216 -16.05 -7.08 -34.45
N ALA A 217 -16.33 -7.94 -35.42
CA ALA A 217 -15.43 -9.04 -35.79
C ALA A 217 -14.06 -8.54 -36.30
N ILE A 218 -14.06 -7.47 -37.12
CA ILE A 218 -12.83 -6.82 -37.62
C ILE A 218 -12.02 -6.25 -36.46
N LEU A 219 -12.64 -5.50 -35.55
CA LEU A 219 -11.98 -4.89 -34.38
C LEU A 219 -11.42 -5.97 -33.44
N ASN A 220 -12.19 -6.97 -33.12
CA ASN A 220 -11.76 -8.07 -32.26
C ASN A 220 -10.56 -8.83 -32.85
N LYS A 221 -10.56 -9.08 -34.17
CA LYS A 221 -9.43 -9.69 -34.87
C LYS A 221 -8.18 -8.81 -34.85
N ALA A 222 -8.35 -7.50 -34.90
CA ALA A 222 -7.25 -6.52 -34.79
C ALA A 222 -6.71 -6.39 -33.36
N GLY A 223 -7.42 -6.91 -32.34
CA GLY A 223 -7.06 -6.79 -30.94
C GLY A 223 -7.68 -5.58 -30.22
N ILE A 224 -8.70 -4.94 -30.81
CA ILE A 224 -9.48 -3.89 -30.17
C ILE A 224 -10.71 -4.53 -29.52
N PRO A 225 -10.85 -4.50 -28.18
CA PRO A 225 -12.03 -5.05 -27.51
C PRO A 225 -13.26 -4.20 -27.81
N THR A 226 -14.39 -4.86 -28.02
CA THR A 226 -15.66 -4.22 -28.36
C THR A 226 -16.68 -4.38 -27.22
N PHE A 227 -17.48 -3.36 -27.03
CA PHE A 227 -18.53 -3.28 -26.02
C PHE A 227 -19.85 -2.87 -26.67
N ALA A 228 -20.94 -3.52 -26.27
CA ALA A 228 -22.26 -3.18 -26.76
C ALA A 228 -22.71 -1.76 -26.33
N TYR A 229 -22.19 -1.27 -25.17
CA TYR A 229 -22.55 0.03 -24.61
C TYR A 229 -21.33 0.80 -24.11
N PRO A 230 -21.30 2.12 -24.27
CA PRO A 230 -20.12 2.96 -24.03
C PRO A 230 -19.80 3.16 -22.54
N ASP A 231 -20.80 3.11 -21.66
CA ASP A 231 -20.61 3.16 -20.19
C ASP A 231 -19.79 1.98 -19.69
N THR A 232 -20.01 0.79 -20.25
CA THR A 232 -19.24 -0.40 -19.94
C THR A 232 -17.77 -0.28 -20.41
N ALA A 233 -17.54 0.29 -21.60
CA ALA A 233 -16.21 0.55 -22.13
C ALA A 233 -15.45 1.58 -21.28
N ALA A 234 -16.12 2.66 -20.88
CA ALA A 234 -15.54 3.71 -20.01
C ALA A 234 -15.17 3.14 -18.63
N ARG A 235 -16.02 2.30 -18.05
CA ARG A 235 -15.75 1.58 -16.80
C ARG A 235 -14.56 0.62 -16.94
N ALA A 236 -14.48 -0.11 -18.06
CA ALA A 236 -13.35 -1.00 -18.34
C ALA A 236 -12.02 -0.24 -18.43
N PHE A 237 -11.99 0.93 -19.09
CA PHE A 237 -10.81 1.79 -19.10
C PHE A 237 -10.39 2.19 -17.68
N ASN A 238 -11.33 2.58 -16.84
CA ASN A 238 -11.02 2.96 -15.47
C ASN A 238 -10.51 1.78 -14.64
N TYR A 239 -11.03 0.56 -14.83
CA TYR A 239 -10.45 -0.64 -14.22
C TYR A 239 -9.01 -0.89 -14.67
N MET A 240 -8.70 -0.70 -15.97
CA MET A 240 -7.32 -0.80 -16.48
C MET A 240 -6.39 0.19 -15.78
N TRP A 241 -6.84 1.44 -15.65
CA TRP A 241 -6.08 2.49 -14.97
C TRP A 241 -5.89 2.16 -13.49
N ARG A 242 -6.95 1.84 -12.76
CA ARG A 242 -6.87 1.48 -11.33
C ARG A 242 -5.92 0.31 -11.10
N TYR A 243 -5.96 -0.71 -11.94
CA TYR A 243 -5.03 -1.82 -11.88
C TYR A 243 -3.58 -1.36 -12.07
N SER A 244 -3.30 -0.56 -13.11
CA SER A 244 -1.96 -0.03 -13.39
C SER A 244 -1.44 0.84 -12.23
N TYR A 245 -2.32 1.67 -11.70
CA TYR A 245 -2.04 2.55 -10.57
C TYR A 245 -1.68 1.75 -9.30
N ASN A 246 -2.48 0.73 -8.97
CA ASN A 246 -2.26 -0.11 -7.80
C ASN A 246 -0.94 -0.90 -7.91
N ILE A 247 -0.68 -1.54 -9.07
CA ILE A 247 0.57 -2.27 -9.29
C ILE A 247 1.77 -1.34 -9.17
N ARG A 248 1.71 -0.15 -9.77
CA ARG A 248 2.79 0.84 -9.69
C ARG A 248 3.06 1.25 -8.25
N GLY A 249 2.04 1.60 -7.48
CA GLY A 249 2.19 1.98 -6.07
C GLY A 249 2.73 0.87 -5.17
N LEU A 250 2.50 -0.40 -5.51
CA LEU A 250 3.06 -1.53 -4.75
C LEU A 250 4.56 -1.71 -4.94
N TYR A 251 5.07 -1.31 -6.11
CA TYR A 251 6.45 -1.55 -6.52
C TYR A 251 7.23 -0.28 -6.86
N GLU A 252 6.67 0.90 -6.56
CA GLU A 252 7.37 2.17 -6.59
C GLU A 252 8.35 2.23 -5.41
N THR A 253 9.61 2.57 -5.69
CA THR A 253 10.63 2.66 -4.64
C THR A 253 10.28 3.78 -3.66
N PRO A 254 10.02 3.45 -2.38
CA PRO A 254 9.64 4.46 -1.41
C PRO A 254 10.82 5.36 -1.05
N SER A 255 10.52 6.55 -0.56
CA SER A 255 11.53 7.41 0.03
C SER A 255 12.11 6.76 1.28
N ALA A 256 13.41 6.90 1.49
CA ALA A 256 14.04 6.45 2.72
C ALA A 256 13.43 7.21 3.91
N THR A 257 13.14 6.49 4.99
CA THR A 257 12.74 7.11 6.24
C THR A 257 13.96 7.68 6.94
N ASP A 258 13.89 8.93 7.39
CA ASP A 258 15.01 9.64 8.03
C ASP A 258 15.46 9.02 9.36
N GLN A 259 14.71 8.05 9.88
CA GLN A 259 15.04 7.39 11.16
C GLN A 259 15.03 5.87 11.03
N PRO A 260 15.94 5.16 11.74
CA PRO A 260 15.92 3.72 11.82
C PRO A 260 14.57 3.26 12.42
N GLU A 261 14.16 2.05 12.05
CA GLU A 261 13.04 1.37 12.70
C GLU A 261 13.18 1.44 14.21
N ALA A 262 12.05 1.52 14.92
CA ALA A 262 12.04 1.50 16.36
C ALA A 262 12.91 0.33 16.85
N GLY A 263 14.05 0.67 17.41
CA GLY A 263 15.03 -0.35 17.84
C GLY A 263 14.48 -1.14 19.01
N GLU A 264 15.07 -2.30 19.27
CA GLU A 264 14.75 -3.15 20.41
C GLU A 264 14.54 -2.39 21.75
N PRO A 265 15.26 -1.30 22.06
CA PRO A 265 15.01 -0.52 23.27
C PRO A 265 13.65 0.16 23.33
N ILE A 266 13.15 0.65 22.18
CA ILE A 266 11.82 1.28 22.10
C ILE A 266 10.72 0.24 22.28
N ARG A 267 10.82 -0.90 21.59
CA ARG A 267 9.87 -2.02 21.74
C ARG A 267 9.77 -2.45 23.19
N ARG A 268 10.90 -2.68 23.89
CA ARG A 268 10.91 -3.06 25.31
C ARG A 268 10.24 -2.02 26.21
N LYS A 269 10.41 -0.73 25.94
CA LYS A 269 9.72 0.32 26.69
C LYS A 269 8.22 0.23 26.52
N VAL A 270 7.73 0.10 25.28
CA VAL A 270 6.31 -0.06 25.01
C VAL A 270 5.77 -1.35 25.64
N ASP A 271 6.45 -2.49 25.45
CA ASP A 271 6.06 -3.76 26.09
C ASP A 271 6.01 -3.65 27.62
N GLY A 272 6.90 -2.86 28.21
CA GLY A 272 6.88 -2.53 29.64
C GLY A 272 5.62 -1.74 30.06
N ILE A 273 5.16 -0.77 29.24
CA ILE A 273 3.92 -0.04 29.48
C ILE A 273 2.73 -1.00 29.39
N LEU A 274 2.63 -1.74 28.29
CA LEU A 274 1.53 -2.70 28.07
C LEU A 274 1.48 -3.77 29.16
N GLY A 275 2.65 -4.28 29.56
CA GLY A 275 2.79 -5.26 30.64
C GLY A 275 2.29 -4.74 32.01
N ARG A 276 2.58 -3.48 32.36
CA ARG A 276 2.05 -2.86 33.58
C ARG A 276 0.52 -2.76 33.57
N VAL A 277 -0.05 -2.33 32.44
CA VAL A 277 -1.51 -2.24 32.27
C VAL A 277 -2.17 -3.61 32.43
N MET A 278 -1.63 -4.64 31.80
CA MET A 278 -2.13 -6.01 31.89
C MET A 278 -1.98 -6.60 33.30
N ALA A 279 -0.84 -6.35 33.96
CA ALA A 279 -0.62 -6.81 35.34
C ALA A 279 -1.59 -6.18 36.33
N ALA A 280 -2.10 -4.96 36.05
CA ALA A 280 -3.17 -4.31 36.80
C ALA A 280 -4.58 -4.84 36.44
N GLY A 281 -4.70 -5.90 35.61
CA GLY A 281 -5.97 -6.45 35.15
C GLY A 281 -6.74 -5.58 34.15
N ARG A 282 -6.09 -4.55 33.59
CA ARG A 282 -6.69 -3.62 32.62
C ARG A 282 -6.41 -4.04 31.18
N THR A 283 -7.32 -3.65 30.29
CA THR A 283 -7.15 -3.76 28.83
C THR A 283 -7.20 -2.39 28.17
N LEU A 284 -7.60 -1.35 28.88
CA LEU A 284 -7.66 0.01 28.39
C LEU A 284 -6.47 0.81 28.97
N LEU A 285 -5.67 1.42 28.10
CA LEU A 285 -4.66 2.40 28.51
C LEU A 285 -5.35 3.73 28.83
N THR A 286 -4.84 4.44 29.83
CA THR A 286 -5.21 5.85 30.05
C THR A 286 -4.72 6.71 28.90
N GLU A 287 -5.25 7.92 28.74
CA GLU A 287 -4.80 8.87 27.70
C GLU A 287 -3.30 9.17 27.80
N VAL A 288 -2.78 9.27 29.05
CA VAL A 288 -1.35 9.53 29.30
C VAL A 288 -0.51 8.34 28.81
N GLU A 289 -0.87 7.11 29.20
CA GLU A 289 -0.18 5.89 28.77
C GLU A 289 -0.24 5.74 27.24
N SER A 290 -1.41 6.02 26.63
CA SER A 290 -1.56 5.98 25.18
C SER A 290 -0.66 6.99 24.45
N LYS A 291 -0.59 8.22 24.95
CA LYS A 291 0.29 9.26 24.38
C LYS A 291 1.77 8.95 24.61
N GLU A 292 2.14 8.33 25.73
CA GLU A 292 3.51 7.86 25.99
C GLU A 292 3.93 6.81 24.95
N VAL A 293 3.05 5.84 24.65
CA VAL A 293 3.29 4.85 23.60
C VAL A 293 3.48 5.52 22.24
N LEU A 294 2.59 6.45 21.86
CA LEU A 294 2.71 7.18 20.59
C LEU A 294 4.01 8.00 20.50
N ALA A 295 4.38 8.69 21.58
CA ALA A 295 5.60 9.49 21.60
C ALA A 295 6.87 8.64 21.46
N LEU A 296 6.90 7.41 21.97
CA LEU A 296 8.00 6.48 21.77
C LEU A 296 8.22 6.10 20.30
N TYR A 297 7.15 6.18 19.49
CA TYR A 297 7.21 6.00 18.02
C TYR A 297 7.26 7.34 17.28
N ASP A 298 7.71 8.43 17.94
CA ASP A 298 7.82 9.77 17.36
C ASP A 298 6.54 10.30 16.70
N ILE A 299 5.37 9.88 17.21
CA ILE A 299 4.09 10.47 16.83
C ILE A 299 3.83 11.63 17.79
N PRO A 300 3.81 12.88 17.30
CA PRO A 300 3.69 14.03 18.17
C PRO A 300 2.35 14.06 18.91
N THR A 301 2.40 14.27 20.23
CA THR A 301 1.22 14.32 21.09
C THR A 301 1.17 15.62 21.89
N THR A 302 -0.04 16.05 22.25
CA THR A 302 -0.21 17.19 23.17
C THR A 302 0.38 16.85 24.53
N PRO A 303 1.25 17.71 25.13
CA PRO A 303 1.73 17.54 26.50
C PRO A 303 0.54 17.35 27.46
N THR A 304 0.60 16.33 28.30
CA THR A 304 -0.52 15.92 29.13
C THR A 304 -0.01 15.58 30.53
N SER A 305 -0.53 16.28 31.54
CA SER A 305 -0.16 16.06 32.95
C SER A 305 -1.40 15.65 33.75
N VAL A 306 -1.25 14.74 34.71
CA VAL A 306 -2.35 14.28 35.59
C VAL A 306 -2.41 15.14 36.84
N ALA A 307 -3.62 15.59 37.21
CA ALA A 307 -3.94 16.25 38.46
C ALA A 307 -4.97 15.45 39.24
N ARG A 308 -4.71 15.14 40.49
CA ARG A 308 -5.58 14.41 41.40
C ARG A 308 -6.41 15.29 42.33
N SER A 309 -6.16 16.59 42.31
CA SER A 309 -6.90 17.61 43.03
C SER A 309 -7.13 18.85 42.17
N ALA A 310 -8.11 19.68 42.54
CA ALA A 310 -8.36 20.94 41.86
C ALA A 310 -7.15 21.89 41.93
N GLU A 311 -6.46 21.93 43.08
CA GLU A 311 -5.30 22.80 43.27
C GLU A 311 -4.09 22.31 42.47
N GLU A 312 -3.91 21.00 42.36
CA GLU A 312 -2.88 20.43 41.47
C GLU A 312 -3.17 20.77 40.00
N ALA A 313 -4.46 20.68 39.57
CA ALA A 313 -4.85 21.08 38.22
C ALA A 313 -4.58 22.56 37.95
N VAL A 314 -4.84 23.43 38.91
CA VAL A 314 -4.51 24.88 38.84
C VAL A 314 -3.02 25.11 38.75
N ALA A 315 -2.21 24.42 39.57
CA ALA A 315 -0.75 24.56 39.56
C ALA A 315 -0.16 24.14 38.21
N LEU A 316 -0.65 23.01 37.62
CA LEU A 316 -0.24 22.55 36.30
C LEU A 316 -0.69 23.53 35.19
N ALA A 317 -1.95 24.02 35.25
CA ALA A 317 -2.48 24.98 34.28
C ALA A 317 -1.66 26.30 34.28
N ARG A 318 -1.22 26.77 35.47
CA ARG A 318 -0.37 27.92 35.59
C ARG A 318 1.02 27.71 34.97
N GLY A 319 1.58 26.51 35.14
CA GLY A 319 2.86 26.14 34.52
C GLY A 319 2.79 26.01 32.98
N ILE A 320 1.65 25.53 32.45
CA ILE A 320 1.40 25.39 31.01
C ILE A 320 1.10 26.75 30.35
N GLY A 321 0.36 27.62 31.07
CA GLY A 321 -0.21 28.86 30.55
C GLY A 321 -1.63 28.66 30.01
N PHE A 322 -2.46 29.73 30.21
CA PHE A 322 -3.86 29.70 29.74
C PHE A 322 -3.98 30.11 28.28
N PRO A 323 -5.00 29.62 27.56
CA PRO A 323 -6.06 28.71 28.02
C PRO A 323 -5.61 27.24 28.05
N VAL A 324 -6.27 26.42 28.92
CA VAL A 324 -6.04 24.99 29.06
C VAL A 324 -7.32 24.16 28.83
N VAL A 325 -7.11 22.86 28.70
CA VAL A 325 -8.17 21.83 28.61
C VAL A 325 -8.04 20.89 29.81
N LEU A 326 -9.17 20.57 30.44
CA LEU A 326 -9.28 19.47 31.39
C LEU A 326 -10.06 18.32 30.79
N LYS A 327 -9.53 17.11 30.92
CA LYS A 327 -10.24 15.88 30.57
C LYS A 327 -10.19 14.92 31.76
N ILE A 328 -11.22 14.08 31.89
CA ILE A 328 -11.24 13.00 32.91
C ILE A 328 -10.02 12.09 32.76
N HIS A 329 -9.36 11.81 33.87
CA HIS A 329 -8.39 10.72 33.98
C HIS A 329 -9.08 9.51 34.60
N SER A 330 -9.22 8.44 33.81
CA SER A 330 -9.94 7.23 34.19
C SER A 330 -9.31 6.01 33.50
N GLU A 331 -9.42 4.85 34.12
CA GLU A 331 -8.98 3.55 33.58
C GLU A 331 -10.12 2.78 32.91
N THR A 332 -11.37 3.24 33.05
CA THR A 332 -12.57 2.53 32.59
C THR A 332 -13.41 3.29 31.58
N ILE A 333 -13.30 4.62 31.55
CA ILE A 333 -14.11 5.47 30.65
C ILE A 333 -13.45 5.57 29.28
N THR A 334 -14.17 5.09 28.26
CA THR A 334 -13.74 5.12 26.86
C THR A 334 -14.16 6.41 26.13
N HIS A 335 -15.40 6.88 26.37
CA HIS A 335 -15.97 8.08 25.73
C HIS A 335 -16.12 9.21 26.75
N LYS A 336 -15.06 10.03 26.87
CA LYS A 336 -14.96 11.10 27.88
C LYS A 336 -16.07 12.13 27.77
N THR A 337 -16.49 12.46 26.55
CA THR A 337 -17.50 13.49 26.26
C THR A 337 -18.89 13.08 26.77
N ASP A 338 -19.26 11.79 26.64
CA ASP A 338 -20.59 11.28 27.03
C ASP A 338 -20.86 11.39 28.52
N VAL A 339 -19.80 11.29 29.31
CA VAL A 339 -19.85 11.45 30.77
C VAL A 339 -19.63 12.89 31.23
N GLY A 340 -19.51 13.85 30.29
CA GLY A 340 -19.20 15.26 30.62
C GLY A 340 -17.77 15.48 31.09
N GLY A 341 -16.90 14.53 30.78
CA GLY A 341 -15.50 14.47 31.25
C GLY A 341 -14.51 15.37 30.48
N VAL A 342 -14.98 16.30 29.65
CA VAL A 342 -14.12 17.23 28.89
C VAL A 342 -14.59 18.67 29.10
N LYS A 343 -13.65 19.56 29.42
CA LYS A 343 -13.84 21.02 29.52
C LYS A 343 -12.75 21.74 28.76
N LEU A 344 -13.15 22.52 27.79
CA LEU A 344 -12.27 23.22 26.86
C LEU A 344 -12.16 24.70 27.20
N ASN A 345 -11.10 25.33 26.74
CA ASN A 345 -10.91 26.79 26.71
C ASN A 345 -11.01 27.45 28.10
N LEU A 346 -10.34 26.85 29.09
CA LEU A 346 -10.30 27.36 30.46
C LEU A 346 -9.27 28.49 30.56
N GLN A 347 -9.75 29.72 30.83
CA GLN A 347 -8.95 30.96 30.68
C GLN A 347 -8.21 31.39 31.94
N ASN A 348 -8.56 30.82 33.11
CA ASN A 348 -8.01 31.22 34.39
C ASN A 348 -8.18 30.10 35.44
N GLU A 349 -7.58 30.33 36.62
CA GLU A 349 -7.56 29.37 37.72
C GLU A 349 -8.97 28.99 38.23
N ASP A 350 -9.87 29.99 38.34
CA ASP A 350 -11.24 29.71 38.81
C ASP A 350 -12.02 28.86 37.84
N ALA A 351 -11.84 29.09 36.54
CA ALA A 351 -12.41 28.24 35.52
C ALA A 351 -11.89 26.79 35.62
N VAL A 352 -10.60 26.61 35.94
CA VAL A 352 -10.00 25.29 36.15
C VAL A 352 -10.58 24.59 37.37
N ARG A 353 -10.73 25.30 38.52
CA ARG A 353 -11.39 24.72 39.72
C ARG A 353 -12.80 24.32 39.47
N GLN A 354 -13.60 25.18 38.82
CA GLN A 354 -14.98 24.90 38.46
C GLN A 354 -15.07 23.71 37.51
N ALA A 355 -14.22 23.65 36.50
CA ALA A 355 -14.17 22.55 35.53
C ALA A 355 -13.82 21.21 36.20
N TYR A 356 -12.85 21.19 37.14
CA TYR A 356 -12.50 20.02 37.93
C TYR A 356 -13.71 19.48 38.69
N GLN A 357 -14.41 20.35 39.44
CA GLN A 357 -15.61 19.97 40.21
C GLN A 357 -16.75 19.51 39.31
N ALA A 358 -16.95 20.19 38.16
CA ALA A 358 -17.99 19.81 37.21
C ALA A 358 -17.74 18.41 36.59
N ILE A 359 -16.47 18.11 36.25
CA ILE A 359 -16.08 16.79 35.73
C ILE A 359 -16.26 15.74 36.82
N HIS A 360 -15.77 16.00 38.05
CA HIS A 360 -15.92 15.10 39.18
C HIS A 360 -17.40 14.74 39.46
N THR A 361 -18.26 15.78 39.55
CA THR A 361 -19.69 15.58 39.80
C THR A 361 -20.36 14.79 38.67
N SER A 362 -20.10 15.16 37.42
CA SER A 362 -20.73 14.50 36.25
C SER A 362 -20.31 13.04 36.11
N VAL A 363 -18.99 12.77 36.25
CA VAL A 363 -18.44 11.42 36.13
C VAL A 363 -18.94 10.53 37.28
N SER A 364 -18.86 11.04 38.51
CA SER A 364 -19.35 10.28 39.69
C SER A 364 -20.83 9.91 39.59
N ALA A 365 -21.65 10.80 39.01
CA ALA A 365 -23.08 10.53 38.82
C ALA A 365 -23.37 9.54 37.69
N LYS A 366 -22.56 9.52 36.61
CA LYS A 366 -22.82 8.71 35.41
C LYS A 366 -22.05 7.40 35.38
N ALA A 367 -20.86 7.34 35.97
CA ALA A 367 -19.97 6.18 35.89
C ALA A 367 -19.49 5.64 37.24
N GLY A 368 -19.84 6.29 38.34
CA GLY A 368 -19.41 5.91 39.69
C GLY A 368 -18.18 6.69 40.17
N MET A 369 -18.02 6.81 41.48
CA MET A 369 -16.90 7.56 42.07
C MET A 369 -15.54 6.91 41.80
N GLU A 370 -15.50 5.60 41.68
CA GLU A 370 -14.29 4.80 41.41
C GLU A 370 -13.76 5.02 40.02
N ALA A 371 -14.57 5.50 39.08
CA ALA A 371 -14.14 5.83 37.73
C ALA A 371 -13.39 7.17 37.63
N PHE A 372 -13.44 8.01 38.69
CA PHE A 372 -12.76 9.29 38.71
C PHE A 372 -11.43 9.20 39.47
N LEU A 373 -10.31 9.15 38.72
CA LEU A 373 -8.95 9.13 39.27
C LEU A 373 -8.27 10.49 39.25
N GLY A 374 -8.97 11.54 38.81
CA GLY A 374 -8.49 12.89 38.62
C GLY A 374 -8.79 13.43 37.22
N VAL A 375 -8.03 14.41 36.80
CA VAL A 375 -8.14 14.99 35.46
C VAL A 375 -6.76 15.07 34.79
N THR A 376 -6.74 15.08 33.46
CA THR A 376 -5.56 15.53 32.70
C THR A 376 -5.68 17.01 32.40
N VAL A 377 -4.54 17.71 32.49
CA VAL A 377 -4.38 19.13 32.15
C VAL A 377 -3.50 19.24 30.91
N GLN A 378 -3.99 19.95 29.90
CA GLN A 378 -3.34 20.06 28.58
C GLN A 378 -3.44 21.52 28.10
N PRO A 379 -2.48 22.03 27.30
CA PRO A 379 -2.65 23.32 26.64
C PRO A 379 -3.84 23.28 25.67
N MET A 380 -4.59 24.38 25.59
CA MET A 380 -5.61 24.53 24.57
C MET A 380 -4.96 24.76 23.21
N VAL A 381 -5.08 23.80 22.32
CA VAL A 381 -4.55 23.88 20.95
C VAL A 381 -5.60 24.55 20.06
N ARG A 382 -5.21 25.56 19.31
CA ARG A 382 -6.08 26.16 18.28
C ARG A 382 -6.27 25.15 17.13
N LEU A 383 -7.51 24.97 16.70
CA LEU A 383 -7.86 24.10 15.58
C LEU A 383 -7.78 24.88 14.25
N ASP A 384 -6.58 25.35 13.93
CA ASP A 384 -6.27 26.12 12.71
C ASP A 384 -5.87 25.24 11.51
N GLY A 385 -6.18 23.96 11.58
CA GLY A 385 -5.89 22.92 10.59
C GLY A 385 -7.10 22.04 10.26
N TYR A 386 -6.78 20.84 9.83
CA TYR A 386 -7.74 19.77 9.58
C TYR A 386 -7.69 18.77 10.73
N GLU A 387 -8.86 18.32 11.15
CA GLU A 387 -9.00 17.20 12.09
C GLU A 387 -8.99 15.90 11.31
N LEU A 388 -8.03 15.04 11.57
CA LEU A 388 -7.89 13.72 10.97
C LEU A 388 -8.14 12.64 12.00
N ILE A 389 -8.57 11.47 11.52
CA ILE A 389 -8.59 10.23 12.30
C ILE A 389 -7.52 9.29 11.78
N LEU A 390 -6.77 8.73 12.71
CA LEU A 390 -5.82 7.65 12.45
C LEU A 390 -6.10 6.53 13.44
N GLY A 391 -6.51 5.37 12.92
CA GLY A 391 -6.94 4.26 13.75
C GLY A 391 -6.36 2.92 13.30
N SER A 392 -6.43 1.95 14.20
CA SER A 392 -6.18 0.54 13.89
C SER A 392 -7.17 -0.33 14.64
N SER A 393 -7.65 -1.37 13.98
CA SER A 393 -8.46 -2.42 14.58
C SER A 393 -8.08 -3.77 14.01
N VAL A 394 -8.49 -4.86 14.65
CA VAL A 394 -8.19 -6.21 14.20
C VAL A 394 -9.37 -6.78 13.41
N ASP A 395 -9.12 -7.12 12.15
CA ASP A 395 -10.04 -7.93 11.33
C ASP A 395 -9.79 -9.42 11.60
N PRO A 396 -10.85 -10.26 11.71
CA PRO A 396 -10.70 -11.67 12.03
C PRO A 396 -9.92 -12.50 11.01
N GLN A 397 -9.90 -12.07 9.74
CA GLN A 397 -9.23 -12.80 8.64
C GLN A 397 -7.86 -12.22 8.29
N PHE A 398 -7.73 -10.89 8.33
CA PHE A 398 -6.53 -10.19 7.88
C PHE A 398 -5.63 -9.68 9.02
N GLY A 399 -6.06 -9.84 10.28
CA GLY A 399 -5.34 -9.25 11.41
C GLY A 399 -5.48 -7.73 11.48
N PRO A 400 -4.45 -6.99 11.91
CA PRO A 400 -4.53 -5.55 12.08
C PRO A 400 -4.77 -4.83 10.74
N VAL A 401 -5.63 -3.81 10.80
CA VAL A 401 -6.00 -2.93 9.67
C VAL A 401 -5.82 -1.48 10.12
N ILE A 402 -5.27 -0.65 9.27
CA ILE A 402 -5.08 0.79 9.49
C ILE A 402 -6.21 1.56 8.83
N LEU A 403 -6.74 2.55 9.54
CA LEU A 403 -7.76 3.50 9.09
C LEU A 403 -7.17 4.91 9.06
N PHE A 404 -7.44 5.64 7.99
CA PHE A 404 -7.14 7.06 7.83
C PHE A 404 -8.34 7.79 7.25
N GLY A 405 -8.63 9.02 7.72
CA GLY A 405 -9.71 9.83 7.15
C GLY A 405 -9.95 11.15 7.86
N SER A 406 -11.09 11.77 7.55
CA SER A 406 -11.57 12.97 8.25
C SER A 406 -11.89 12.64 9.70
N GLY A 407 -11.33 13.42 10.63
CA GLY A 407 -11.55 13.29 12.08
C GLY A 407 -12.64 14.21 12.61
N GLY A 408 -12.67 14.35 13.95
CA GLY A 408 -13.61 15.20 14.66
C GLY A 408 -14.96 14.53 14.97
N GLN A 409 -15.93 15.33 15.41
CA GLN A 409 -17.22 14.83 15.93
C GLN A 409 -18.15 14.23 14.86
N LEU A 410 -17.95 14.51 13.59
CA LEU A 410 -18.82 14.09 12.49
C LEU A 410 -18.28 12.90 11.67
N VAL A 411 -17.24 12.21 12.17
CA VAL A 411 -16.60 11.05 11.52
C VAL A 411 -17.61 9.99 11.11
N GLU A 412 -18.55 9.66 12.01
CA GLU A 412 -19.56 8.62 11.77
C GLU A 412 -20.58 9.02 10.69
N VAL A 413 -20.82 10.31 10.52
CA VAL A 413 -21.78 10.85 9.52
C VAL A 413 -21.17 10.91 8.13
N TYR A 414 -19.99 11.48 8.00
CA TYR A 414 -19.35 11.70 6.69
C TYR A 414 -18.69 10.45 6.12
N ARG A 415 -18.23 9.52 6.98
CA ARG A 415 -17.58 8.26 6.62
C ARG A 415 -16.48 8.43 5.56
N ASP A 416 -15.78 9.57 5.58
CA ASP A 416 -14.64 9.84 4.72
C ASP A 416 -13.42 9.16 5.31
N ARG A 417 -13.23 7.91 4.95
CA ARG A 417 -12.15 7.06 5.46
C ARG A 417 -11.63 6.11 4.41
N ALA A 418 -10.41 5.67 4.59
CA ALA A 418 -9.75 4.65 3.79
C ALA A 418 -9.07 3.62 4.70
N LEU A 419 -8.96 2.38 4.22
CA LEU A 419 -8.34 1.27 4.94
C LEU A 419 -7.12 0.75 4.19
N ALA A 420 -6.10 0.33 4.95
CA ALA A 420 -4.92 -0.35 4.42
C ALA A 420 -4.47 -1.49 5.34
N LEU A 421 -3.81 -2.50 4.75
CA LEU A 421 -3.14 -3.56 5.49
C LEU A 421 -1.70 -3.15 5.79
N PRO A 422 -1.26 -3.15 7.08
CA PRO A 422 0.12 -2.92 7.43
C PRO A 422 1.02 -4.11 7.03
N PRO A 423 2.35 -3.93 6.93
CA PRO A 423 3.10 -2.70 7.14
C PRO A 423 3.01 -1.71 5.97
N LEU A 424 3.05 -0.40 6.28
CA LEU A 424 3.11 0.66 5.29
C LEU A 424 4.56 1.16 5.12
N ASN A 425 4.87 1.60 3.91
CA ASN A 425 5.98 2.49 3.59
C ASN A 425 5.43 3.85 3.14
N THR A 426 6.26 4.82 2.80
CA THR A 426 5.84 6.17 2.40
C THR A 426 4.90 6.16 1.20
N THR A 427 5.21 5.41 0.14
CA THR A 427 4.34 5.27 -1.03
C THR A 427 2.97 4.69 -0.67
N LEU A 428 2.92 3.65 0.17
CA LEU A 428 1.65 3.04 0.59
C LEU A 428 0.86 3.95 1.53
N ALA A 429 1.54 4.77 2.33
CA ALA A 429 0.91 5.79 3.17
C ALA A 429 0.27 6.89 2.31
N GLU A 430 0.96 7.40 1.29
CA GLU A 430 0.40 8.33 0.32
C GLU A 430 -0.83 7.74 -0.38
N ARG A 431 -0.73 6.48 -0.88
CA ARG A 431 -1.84 5.78 -1.52
C ARG A 431 -3.05 5.56 -0.61
N LEU A 432 -2.83 5.41 0.69
CA LEU A 432 -3.91 5.36 1.67
C LEU A 432 -4.59 6.71 1.80
N MET A 433 -3.82 7.80 1.94
CA MET A 433 -4.36 9.16 2.04
C MET A 433 -5.16 9.58 0.81
N GLU A 434 -4.68 9.28 -0.40
CA GLU A 434 -5.34 9.59 -1.67
C GLU A 434 -6.74 8.99 -1.82
N GLN A 435 -7.08 7.95 -1.06
CA GLN A 435 -8.40 7.33 -1.08
C GLN A 435 -9.44 8.09 -0.23
N ALA A 436 -8.98 8.92 0.71
CA ALA A 436 -9.86 9.76 1.53
C ALA A 436 -10.09 11.12 0.84
N ARG A 437 -11.33 11.60 0.83
CA ARG A 437 -11.69 12.87 0.18
C ARG A 437 -10.99 14.06 0.80
N ILE A 438 -10.71 13.99 2.11
CA ILE A 438 -9.99 15.04 2.85
C ILE A 438 -8.61 15.30 2.25
N PHE A 439 -8.00 14.34 1.56
CA PHE A 439 -6.65 14.48 0.99
C PHE A 439 -6.53 15.65 0.01
N GLU A 440 -7.57 15.88 -0.79
CA GLU A 440 -7.58 17.05 -1.69
C GLU A 440 -7.54 18.39 -0.92
N ALA A 441 -8.14 18.43 0.27
CA ALA A 441 -8.07 19.62 1.13
C ALA A 441 -6.68 19.78 1.77
N LEU A 442 -6.01 18.67 2.11
CA LEU A 442 -4.65 18.70 2.70
C LEU A 442 -3.60 19.29 1.75
N LYS A 443 -3.82 19.21 0.44
CA LYS A 443 -2.95 19.83 -0.60
C LYS A 443 -3.05 21.35 -0.65
N GLY A 444 -3.98 21.93 0.09
CA GLY A 444 -4.27 23.37 0.09
C GLY A 444 -5.44 23.73 -0.81
N VAL A 445 -6.47 24.36 -0.23
CA VAL A 445 -7.67 24.80 -0.94
C VAL A 445 -8.09 26.19 -0.50
N ARG A 446 -8.60 27.00 -1.43
CA ARG A 446 -9.23 28.30 -1.17
C ARG A 446 -8.39 29.22 -0.26
N GLY A 447 -7.08 29.32 -0.53
CA GLY A 447 -6.18 30.21 0.22
C GLY A 447 -5.66 29.63 1.54
N ARG A 448 -6.01 28.40 1.91
CA ARG A 448 -5.35 27.69 3.01
C ARG A 448 -4.06 27.03 2.51
N ALA A 449 -2.99 27.18 3.27
CA ALA A 449 -1.71 26.52 2.97
C ALA A 449 -1.83 24.99 3.08
N ALA A 450 -1.02 24.30 2.29
CA ALA A 450 -0.95 22.84 2.30
C ALA A 450 -0.39 22.31 3.63
N VAL A 451 -0.85 21.17 4.07
CA VAL A 451 -0.26 20.38 5.17
C VAL A 451 1.06 19.78 4.68
N ASN A 452 2.00 19.55 5.59
CA ASN A 452 3.22 18.83 5.28
C ASN A 452 2.88 17.33 5.06
N ILE A 453 2.59 16.96 3.80
CA ILE A 453 2.20 15.60 3.41
C ILE A 453 3.30 14.59 3.75
N GLY A 454 4.58 14.90 3.46
CA GLY A 454 5.69 13.99 3.77
C GLY A 454 5.82 13.70 5.27
N ALA A 455 5.60 14.68 6.14
CA ALA A 455 5.57 14.45 7.59
C ALA A 455 4.37 13.58 8.01
N LEU A 456 3.21 13.74 7.35
CA LEU A 456 2.04 12.89 7.60
C LEU A 456 2.25 11.45 7.15
N GLU A 457 2.92 11.24 6.01
CA GLU A 457 3.38 9.92 5.56
C GLU A 457 4.26 9.24 6.59
N GLN A 458 5.23 9.96 7.16
CA GLN A 458 6.11 9.44 8.21
C GLN A 458 5.31 9.02 9.45
N ILE A 459 4.32 9.81 9.87
CA ILE A 459 3.43 9.44 10.99
C ILE A 459 2.69 8.13 10.67
N LEU A 460 2.13 7.98 9.47
CA LEU A 460 1.43 6.78 9.04
C LEU A 460 2.34 5.55 9.03
N VAL A 461 3.58 5.69 8.57
CA VAL A 461 4.59 4.62 8.58
C VAL A 461 4.92 4.19 10.00
N ARG A 462 5.20 5.13 10.91
CA ARG A 462 5.51 4.86 12.33
C ARG A 462 4.32 4.26 13.07
N PHE A 463 3.13 4.75 12.80
CA PHE A 463 1.89 4.18 13.33
C PHE A 463 1.69 2.73 12.86
N SER A 464 1.94 2.48 11.59
CA SER A 464 1.90 1.13 11.02
C SER A 464 2.92 0.21 11.69
N GLN A 465 4.11 0.71 11.97
CA GLN A 465 5.15 -0.03 12.67
C GLN A 465 4.73 -0.38 14.11
N LEU A 466 4.20 0.59 14.88
CA LEU A 466 3.64 0.36 16.22
C LEU A 466 2.61 -0.78 16.21
N VAL A 467 1.69 -0.75 15.24
CA VAL A 467 0.61 -1.73 15.11
C VAL A 467 1.14 -3.16 14.86
N VAL A 468 2.14 -3.32 14.00
CA VAL A 468 2.65 -4.66 13.64
C VAL A 468 3.64 -5.21 14.68
N GLU A 469 4.32 -4.35 15.43
CA GLU A 469 5.31 -4.75 16.43
C GLU A 469 4.67 -5.19 17.75
N HIS A 470 3.49 -4.64 18.10
CA HIS A 470 2.83 -4.89 19.39
C HIS A 470 1.47 -5.60 19.22
N ARG A 471 1.50 -6.89 18.93
CA ARG A 471 0.33 -7.72 18.68
C ARG A 471 -0.70 -7.76 19.82
N ARG A 472 -0.29 -7.41 21.06
CA ARG A 472 -1.20 -7.24 22.20
C ARG A 472 -2.16 -6.08 22.04
N ILE A 473 -1.85 -5.11 21.21
CA ILE A 473 -2.74 -4.00 20.90
C ILE A 473 -3.86 -4.51 19.99
N LYS A 474 -5.11 -4.37 20.46
CA LYS A 474 -6.32 -4.73 19.74
C LYS A 474 -6.85 -3.56 18.91
N GLU A 475 -6.76 -2.36 19.47
CA GLU A 475 -7.31 -1.16 18.86
C GLU A 475 -6.46 0.06 19.24
N ILE A 476 -6.23 0.95 18.27
CA ILE A 476 -5.69 2.29 18.51
C ILE A 476 -6.64 3.28 17.82
N ASP A 477 -6.93 4.38 18.51
CA ASP A 477 -7.71 5.48 17.97
C ASP A 477 -7.05 6.80 18.35
N ILE A 478 -6.65 7.56 17.32
CA ILE A 478 -6.14 8.93 17.42
C ILE A 478 -7.18 9.83 16.76
N ASN A 479 -7.98 10.52 17.57
CA ASN A 479 -9.07 11.37 17.07
C ASN A 479 -9.35 12.54 18.02
N PRO A 480 -8.97 13.79 17.61
CA PRO A 480 -8.36 14.10 16.33
C PRO A 480 -6.81 14.10 16.35
N LEU A 481 -6.23 13.78 15.19
CA LEU A 481 -4.91 14.19 14.81
C LEU A 481 -5.04 15.55 14.09
N LEU A 482 -4.61 16.63 14.71
CA LEU A 482 -4.58 17.96 14.10
C LEU A 482 -3.49 18.01 13.03
N ALA A 483 -3.86 18.38 11.81
CA ALA A 483 -2.96 18.57 10.69
C ALA A 483 -3.03 20.02 10.17
N SER A 484 -1.97 20.78 10.37
CA SER A 484 -1.79 22.14 9.85
C SER A 484 -0.49 22.27 9.07
N PRO A 485 -0.26 23.36 8.34
CA PRO A 485 1.01 23.58 7.63
C PRO A 485 2.25 23.47 8.53
N ASP A 486 2.11 23.91 9.78
CA ASP A 486 3.25 24.06 10.70
C ASP A 486 3.43 22.86 11.65
N ARG A 487 2.37 22.04 11.83
CA ARG A 487 2.41 20.96 12.81
C ARG A 487 1.42 19.84 12.54
N LEU A 488 1.81 18.66 12.98
CA LEU A 488 0.97 17.48 13.12
C LEU A 488 0.95 17.09 14.60
N LEU A 489 -0.23 16.93 15.22
CA LEU A 489 -0.33 16.78 16.66
C LEU A 489 -1.55 15.94 17.08
N ALA A 490 -1.33 14.81 17.74
CA ALA A 490 -2.39 14.01 18.33
C ALA A 490 -2.95 14.69 19.58
N LEU A 491 -4.21 15.11 19.54
CA LEU A 491 -4.88 15.79 20.64
C LEU A 491 -5.52 14.81 21.62
N ASP A 492 -5.96 13.67 21.14
CA ASP A 492 -6.47 12.56 21.96
C ASP A 492 -5.96 11.23 21.40
N ALA A 493 -5.79 10.24 22.28
CA ALA A 493 -5.36 8.91 21.93
C ALA A 493 -5.96 7.88 22.87
N ARG A 494 -6.39 6.74 22.29
CA ARG A 494 -6.92 5.60 23.01
C ARG A 494 -6.27 4.33 22.48
N ILE A 495 -5.79 3.47 23.37
CA ILE A 495 -5.24 2.16 23.06
C ILE A 495 -5.98 1.11 23.90
N VAL A 496 -6.44 0.05 23.23
CA VAL A 496 -7.11 -1.09 23.85
C VAL A 496 -6.30 -2.35 23.58
N LEU A 497 -6.11 -3.19 24.59
CA LEU A 497 -5.35 -4.44 24.50
C LEU A 497 -6.28 -5.64 24.36
N HIS A 498 -5.78 -6.72 23.80
CA HIS A 498 -6.39 -8.03 23.94
C HIS A 498 -6.40 -8.44 25.42
N GLY A 499 -7.47 -9.08 25.85
CA GLY A 499 -7.61 -9.53 27.24
C GLY A 499 -6.47 -10.47 27.68
N PRO A 500 -6.13 -10.49 28.98
CA PRO A 500 -5.01 -11.29 29.49
C PRO A 500 -5.21 -12.82 29.29
N ALA A 501 -6.45 -13.25 29.11
CA ALA A 501 -6.78 -14.66 28.83
C ALA A 501 -6.38 -15.10 27.40
N VAL A 502 -6.10 -14.16 26.48
CA VAL A 502 -5.67 -14.51 25.13
C VAL A 502 -4.19 -14.86 25.15
N ALA A 503 -3.87 -16.11 24.81
CA ALA A 503 -2.48 -16.57 24.73
C ALA A 503 -1.72 -15.85 23.61
N ASP A 504 -0.39 -15.65 23.77
CA ASP A 504 0.43 -14.94 22.78
C ASP A 504 0.40 -15.61 21.40
N ASP A 505 0.34 -16.93 21.35
CA ASP A 505 0.25 -17.70 20.11
C ASP A 505 -1.09 -17.52 19.37
N SER A 506 -2.14 -17.11 20.11
CA SER A 506 -3.48 -16.86 19.57
C SER A 506 -3.71 -15.40 19.15
N LEU A 507 -2.73 -14.51 19.39
CA LEU A 507 -2.83 -13.13 18.98
C LEU A 507 -2.78 -13.00 17.44
N PRO A 508 -3.61 -12.12 16.85
CA PRO A 508 -3.65 -11.93 15.40
C PRO A 508 -2.29 -11.55 14.82
N PHE A 509 -1.95 -12.15 13.70
CA PHE A 509 -0.79 -11.75 12.90
C PHE A 509 -1.22 -10.84 11.78
N SER A 510 -0.33 -9.93 11.39
CA SER A 510 -0.51 -9.17 10.15
C SER A 510 -0.56 -10.13 8.95
N ALA A 511 -1.51 -9.91 8.04
CA ALA A 511 -1.63 -10.67 6.80
C ALA A 511 -0.45 -10.48 5.84
N ILE A 512 0.35 -9.45 6.05
CA ILE A 512 1.65 -9.23 5.38
C ILE A 512 2.73 -9.34 6.45
N ARG A 513 3.73 -10.18 6.23
CA ARG A 513 4.84 -10.32 7.16
C ARG A 513 5.61 -9.01 7.28
N PRO A 514 5.75 -8.44 8.49
CA PRO A 514 6.52 -7.22 8.69
C PRO A 514 8.01 -7.47 8.48
N TYR A 515 8.78 -6.38 8.39
CA TYR A 515 10.23 -6.42 8.31
C TYR A 515 10.82 -7.24 9.47
N PRO A 516 11.66 -8.23 9.17
CA PRO A 516 12.16 -9.16 10.20
C PRO A 516 13.38 -8.58 10.94
N ALA A 517 13.14 -7.56 11.76
CA ALA A 517 14.16 -6.79 12.48
C ALA A 517 15.03 -7.61 13.44
N GLN A 518 14.59 -8.82 13.85
CA GLN A 518 15.41 -9.75 14.66
C GLN A 518 16.70 -10.19 13.97
N TYR A 519 16.81 -10.02 12.64
CA TYR A 519 18.03 -10.36 11.89
C TYR A 519 18.95 -9.14 11.67
N VAL A 520 18.62 -7.99 12.21
CA VAL A 520 19.49 -6.82 12.19
C VAL A 520 20.55 -6.95 13.25
N ALA A 521 21.83 -6.93 12.86
CA ALA A 521 22.93 -7.00 13.81
C ALA A 521 24.21 -6.37 13.27
N SER A 522 24.92 -5.65 14.11
CA SER A 522 26.27 -5.18 13.81
C SER A 522 27.26 -6.36 13.79
N TRP A 523 28.16 -6.31 12.85
CA TRP A 523 29.24 -7.28 12.71
C TRP A 523 30.52 -6.59 12.29
N LYS A 524 31.66 -7.08 12.77
CA LYS A 524 32.97 -6.50 12.50
C LYS A 524 33.81 -7.45 11.66
N MET A 525 34.30 -6.95 10.53
CA MET A 525 35.22 -7.71 9.69
C MET A 525 36.58 -7.89 10.35
N LYS A 526 37.41 -8.79 9.82
CA LYS A 526 38.76 -9.09 10.38
C LYS A 526 39.69 -7.85 10.34
N ASP A 527 39.51 -6.95 9.42
CA ASP A 527 40.26 -5.70 9.26
C ASP A 527 39.74 -4.56 10.15
N GLY A 528 38.69 -4.83 10.93
CA GLY A 528 38.10 -3.84 11.83
C GLY A 528 36.93 -3.04 11.26
N THR A 529 36.57 -3.20 9.97
CA THR A 529 35.44 -2.51 9.34
C THR A 529 34.12 -2.95 9.98
N GLU A 530 33.31 -1.97 10.39
CA GLU A 530 31.98 -2.22 10.96
C GLU A 530 30.93 -2.32 9.86
N ILE A 531 30.11 -3.34 9.93
CA ILE A 531 29.06 -3.68 8.94
C ILE A 531 27.74 -3.88 9.70
N LEU A 532 26.66 -3.30 9.19
CA LEU A 532 25.31 -3.63 9.62
C LEU A 532 24.76 -4.73 8.70
N LEU A 533 24.58 -5.93 9.25
CA LEU A 533 23.87 -7.00 8.54
C LEU A 533 22.39 -6.86 8.83
N ARG A 534 21.59 -6.72 7.78
CA ARG A 534 20.14 -6.51 7.90
C ARG A 534 19.38 -7.08 6.72
N PRO A 535 18.09 -7.42 6.88
CA PRO A 535 17.24 -7.74 5.73
C PRO A 535 17.17 -6.56 4.74
N ILE A 536 17.03 -6.88 3.45
CA ILE A 536 16.88 -5.90 2.38
C ILE A 536 15.53 -5.21 2.48
N ARG A 537 15.45 -3.96 2.03
CA ARG A 537 14.22 -3.13 1.99
C ARG A 537 13.97 -2.62 0.57
N PRO A 538 12.72 -2.23 0.23
CA PRO A 538 12.43 -1.55 -1.04
C PRO A 538 13.29 -0.30 -1.27
N GLU A 539 13.56 0.47 -0.23
CA GLU A 539 14.37 1.70 -0.24
C GLU A 539 15.84 1.45 -0.64
N ASP A 540 16.29 0.20 -0.57
CA ASP A 540 17.66 -0.17 -0.94
C ASP A 540 17.90 -0.24 -2.47
N GLU A 541 16.86 -0.10 -3.29
CA GLU A 541 17.00 -0.22 -4.75
C GLU A 541 18.14 0.64 -5.32
N PRO A 542 18.29 1.94 -4.96
CA PRO A 542 19.41 2.75 -5.43
C PRO A 542 20.78 2.24 -4.98
N LEU A 543 20.87 1.64 -3.78
CA LEU A 543 22.09 1.02 -3.27
C LEU A 543 22.42 -0.28 -4.00
N ILE A 544 21.41 -1.08 -4.36
CA ILE A 544 21.58 -2.29 -5.17
C ILE A 544 22.04 -1.94 -6.59
N VAL A 545 21.57 -0.84 -7.18
CA VAL A 545 22.10 -0.34 -8.47
C VAL A 545 23.59 -0.08 -8.36
N LYS A 546 24.04 0.65 -7.34
CA LYS A 546 25.46 0.92 -7.09
C LYS A 546 26.24 -0.38 -6.85
N PHE A 547 25.72 -1.27 -6.01
CA PHE A 547 26.33 -2.59 -5.74
C PHE A 547 26.54 -3.41 -7.01
N HIS A 548 25.56 -3.46 -7.93
CA HIS A 548 25.72 -4.18 -9.18
C HIS A 548 26.80 -3.58 -10.11
N ALA A 549 27.07 -2.27 -10.00
CA ALA A 549 28.10 -1.61 -10.76
C ALA A 549 29.54 -1.96 -10.29
N THR A 550 29.69 -2.44 -9.04
CA THR A 550 31.01 -2.85 -8.47
C THR A 550 31.38 -4.30 -8.76
N LEU A 551 30.50 -5.08 -9.39
CA LEU A 551 30.71 -6.51 -9.65
C LEU A 551 31.44 -6.72 -10.98
N SER A 552 32.48 -7.54 -10.96
CA SER A 552 33.13 -8.04 -12.18
C SER A 552 32.23 -8.99 -12.97
N ASP A 553 32.51 -9.13 -14.26
CA ASP A 553 31.83 -10.09 -15.12
C ASP A 553 31.95 -11.53 -14.59
N GLN A 554 33.09 -11.86 -14.00
CA GLN A 554 33.33 -13.17 -13.40
C GLN A 554 32.40 -13.40 -12.18
N SER A 555 32.29 -12.43 -11.28
CA SER A 555 31.39 -12.53 -10.13
C SER A 555 29.92 -12.65 -10.54
N VAL A 556 29.54 -11.95 -11.62
CA VAL A 556 28.20 -12.03 -12.22
C VAL A 556 27.96 -13.43 -12.81
N PHE A 557 28.90 -13.95 -13.61
CA PHE A 557 28.79 -15.28 -14.20
C PHE A 557 28.69 -16.38 -13.15
N LEU A 558 29.56 -16.34 -12.15
CA LEU A 558 29.58 -17.34 -11.06
C LEU A 558 28.28 -17.32 -10.23
N ARG A 559 27.55 -16.20 -10.20
CA ARG A 559 26.30 -16.07 -9.44
C ARG A 559 25.06 -16.41 -10.27
N TYR A 560 25.00 -16.02 -11.54
CA TYR A 560 23.81 -16.15 -12.37
C TYR A 560 23.90 -17.27 -13.41
N PHE A 561 25.08 -17.91 -13.55
CA PHE A 561 25.37 -19.01 -14.47
C PHE A 561 25.33 -18.58 -15.95
N HIS A 562 25.21 -17.30 -16.21
CA HIS A 562 25.28 -16.67 -17.52
C HIS A 562 25.74 -15.22 -17.41
N MET A 563 26.23 -14.71 -18.54
CA MET A 563 26.61 -13.31 -18.63
C MET A 563 25.38 -12.44 -18.76
N GLU A 564 25.28 -11.41 -17.93
CA GLU A 564 24.16 -10.49 -17.93
C GLU A 564 24.64 -9.03 -17.91
N LYS A 565 24.15 -8.22 -18.86
CA LYS A 565 24.52 -6.81 -18.98
C LYS A 565 24.10 -6.02 -17.75
N LEU A 566 24.90 -5.04 -17.33
CA LEU A 566 24.59 -4.17 -16.20
C LEU A 566 23.22 -3.51 -16.35
N SER A 567 22.88 -2.99 -17.54
CA SER A 567 21.58 -2.36 -17.81
C SER A 567 20.37 -3.27 -17.51
N SER A 568 20.51 -4.58 -17.77
CA SER A 568 19.46 -5.55 -17.45
C SER A 568 19.42 -5.86 -15.94
N ARG A 569 20.59 -5.93 -15.29
CA ARG A 569 20.70 -6.23 -13.86
C ARG A 569 20.14 -5.12 -12.97
N VAL A 570 20.22 -3.87 -13.41
CA VAL A 570 19.77 -2.68 -12.67
C VAL A 570 18.43 -2.14 -13.15
N ALA A 571 17.76 -2.82 -14.09
CA ALA A 571 16.44 -2.43 -14.53
C ALA A 571 15.43 -2.52 -13.38
N HIS A 572 14.61 -1.49 -13.19
CA HIS A 572 13.62 -1.42 -12.11
C HIS A 572 12.70 -2.64 -12.05
N GLU A 573 12.21 -3.12 -13.20
CA GLU A 573 11.35 -4.31 -13.30
C GLU A 573 12.02 -5.59 -12.77
N ARG A 574 13.35 -5.65 -12.80
CA ARG A 574 14.11 -6.74 -12.19
C ARG A 574 14.35 -6.49 -10.70
N LEU A 575 14.72 -5.26 -10.33
CA LEU A 575 15.02 -4.90 -8.94
C LEU A 575 13.79 -4.96 -8.04
N ILE A 576 12.59 -4.76 -8.58
CA ILE A 576 11.32 -5.03 -7.89
C ILE A 576 11.36 -6.43 -7.23
N ARG A 577 11.75 -7.47 -7.99
CA ARG A 577 11.81 -8.85 -7.47
C ARG A 577 12.95 -9.09 -6.50
N LYS A 578 13.88 -8.16 -6.38
CA LYS A 578 15.07 -8.28 -5.54
C LYS A 578 15.01 -7.47 -4.27
N CYS A 579 14.34 -6.32 -4.28
CA CYS A 579 14.24 -5.41 -3.13
C CYS A 579 12.89 -5.49 -2.41
N PHE A 580 11.79 -5.74 -3.14
CA PHE A 580 10.43 -5.83 -2.58
C PHE A 580 10.10 -7.27 -2.16
N VAL A 581 10.91 -7.79 -1.25
CA VAL A 581 10.87 -9.19 -0.82
C VAL A 581 9.57 -9.49 -0.06
N ASP A 582 8.97 -10.64 -0.37
CA ASP A 582 7.99 -11.28 0.49
C ASP A 582 8.71 -12.18 1.49
N TYR A 583 8.85 -11.70 2.73
CA TYR A 583 9.57 -12.40 3.79
C TYR A 583 8.97 -13.77 4.16
N ASP A 584 7.77 -14.10 3.71
CA ASP A 584 7.21 -15.43 3.83
C ASP A 584 7.83 -16.43 2.85
N ARG A 585 8.36 -15.94 1.72
CA ARG A 585 8.95 -16.76 0.65
C ARG A 585 10.46 -16.64 0.53
N GLU A 586 10.97 -15.44 0.79
CA GLU A 586 12.39 -15.15 0.56
C GLU A 586 12.94 -14.28 1.70
N MET A 587 14.16 -14.56 2.10
CA MET A 587 14.96 -13.72 2.98
C MET A 587 16.21 -13.26 2.25
N ALA A 588 16.40 -11.95 2.13
CA ALA A 588 17.64 -11.38 1.61
C ALA A 588 18.30 -10.54 2.71
N ILE A 589 19.54 -10.88 3.09
CA ILE A 589 20.34 -10.12 4.05
C ILE A 589 21.41 -9.36 3.28
N VAL A 590 21.48 -8.05 3.50
CA VAL A 590 22.49 -7.16 2.93
C VAL A 590 23.54 -6.81 3.96
N ALA A 591 24.75 -6.58 3.50
CA ALA A 591 25.85 -6.02 4.29
C ALA A 591 25.97 -4.54 4.00
N ASP A 592 25.44 -3.74 4.90
CA ASP A 592 25.36 -2.28 4.80
C ASP A 592 26.57 -1.67 5.53
N HIS A 593 27.38 -0.93 4.79
CA HIS A 593 28.53 -0.22 5.28
C HIS A 593 28.32 1.29 5.17
N VAL A 594 28.55 2.00 6.25
CA VAL A 594 28.57 3.48 6.26
C VAL A 594 30.00 3.93 6.02
N VAL A 595 30.24 4.58 4.90
CA VAL A 595 31.55 5.12 4.55
C VAL A 595 31.91 6.26 5.54
N PRO A 596 32.96 6.13 6.35
CA PRO A 596 33.23 7.07 7.45
C PRO A 596 33.42 8.53 6.97
N GLU A 597 34.02 8.72 5.79
CA GLU A 597 34.36 10.03 5.25
C GLU A 597 33.14 10.81 4.72
N THR A 598 32.13 10.09 4.24
CA THR A 598 30.97 10.71 3.56
C THR A 598 29.65 10.51 4.29
N GLY A 599 29.59 9.54 5.22
CA GLY A 599 28.35 9.12 5.86
C GLY A 599 27.38 8.39 4.91
N GLN A 600 27.81 8.09 3.67
CA GLN A 600 26.96 7.40 2.69
C GLN A 600 26.93 5.89 2.95
N HIS A 601 25.76 5.30 2.69
CA HIS A 601 25.57 3.87 2.75
C HIS A 601 26.02 3.19 1.46
N GLU A 602 26.71 2.07 1.60
CA GLU A 602 27.13 1.18 0.51
C GLU A 602 26.81 -0.26 0.86
N LEU A 603 26.25 -0.99 -0.08
CA LEU A 603 26.03 -2.42 0.07
C LEU A 603 27.26 -3.17 -0.44
N LEU A 604 27.87 -3.99 0.43
CA LEU A 604 29.09 -4.75 0.12
C LEU A 604 28.78 -6.19 -0.28
N ALA A 605 27.65 -6.73 0.16
CA ALA A 605 27.24 -8.09 -0.15
C ALA A 605 25.73 -8.29 0.03
N VAL A 606 25.22 -9.33 -0.64
CA VAL A 606 23.83 -9.79 -0.53
C VAL A 606 23.81 -11.30 -0.39
N GLY A 607 23.20 -11.82 0.68
CA GLY A 607 22.88 -13.22 0.86
C GLY A 607 21.37 -13.43 0.71
N ARG A 608 20.94 -14.47 -0.01
CA ARG A 608 19.54 -14.81 -0.21
C ARG A 608 19.24 -16.23 0.20
N LEU A 609 18.06 -16.42 0.79
CA LEU A 609 17.45 -17.72 1.06
C LEU A 609 16.05 -17.66 0.46
N THR A 610 15.76 -18.51 -0.53
CA THR A 610 14.47 -18.64 -1.18
C THR A 610 13.85 -19.97 -0.80
N LYS A 611 12.65 -19.96 -0.21
CA LYS A 611 11.96 -21.18 0.20
C LYS A 611 11.33 -21.87 -1.01
N SER A 612 11.44 -23.19 -1.05
CA SER A 612 10.72 -24.03 -2.01
C SER A 612 9.21 -23.98 -1.78
N LEU A 613 8.43 -24.24 -2.82
CA LEU A 613 6.97 -24.36 -2.72
C LEU A 613 6.52 -25.51 -1.80
N THR A 614 7.38 -26.50 -1.56
CA THR A 614 7.12 -27.61 -0.62
C THR A 614 7.38 -27.25 0.84
N ALA A 615 7.83 -26.04 1.11
CA ALA A 615 8.02 -25.43 2.44
C ALA A 615 9.07 -26.11 3.37
N GLN A 616 9.78 -27.14 2.92
CA GLN A 616 10.76 -27.86 3.75
C GLN A 616 12.21 -27.63 3.33
N GLU A 617 12.42 -27.06 2.15
CA GLU A 617 13.71 -26.82 1.54
C GLU A 617 13.90 -25.33 1.24
N GLY A 618 15.14 -24.83 1.36
CA GLY A 618 15.50 -23.46 0.98
C GLY A 618 16.76 -23.42 0.13
N GLU A 619 16.73 -22.67 -0.98
CA GLU A 619 17.92 -22.40 -1.78
C GLU A 619 18.65 -21.17 -1.23
N VAL A 620 19.97 -21.30 -1.02
CA VAL A 620 20.83 -20.21 -0.56
C VAL A 620 21.81 -19.76 -1.62
N ALA A 621 22.05 -18.46 -1.68
CA ALA A 621 23.05 -17.88 -2.56
C ALA A 621 23.66 -16.63 -1.94
N VAL A 622 24.95 -16.39 -2.20
CA VAL A 622 25.69 -15.24 -1.67
C VAL A 622 26.43 -14.54 -2.81
N LEU A 623 26.47 -13.22 -2.78
CA LEU A 623 27.20 -12.38 -3.72
C LEU A 623 27.91 -11.28 -2.93
N VAL A 624 29.22 -11.13 -3.13
CA VAL A 624 30.07 -10.14 -2.44
C VAL A 624 30.79 -9.31 -3.49
N THR A 625 30.85 -7.98 -3.32
CA THR A 625 31.63 -7.10 -4.21
C THR A 625 33.09 -7.52 -4.24
N ASP A 626 33.73 -7.44 -5.39
CA ASP A 626 35.06 -8.02 -5.63
C ASP A 626 36.12 -7.50 -4.64
N SER A 627 36.08 -6.21 -4.31
CA SER A 627 37.00 -5.56 -3.38
C SER A 627 36.89 -6.05 -1.93
N TYR A 628 35.80 -6.71 -1.55
CA TYR A 628 35.52 -7.20 -0.18
C TYR A 628 35.45 -8.74 -0.11
N GLN A 629 35.75 -9.43 -1.20
CA GLN A 629 35.91 -10.91 -1.16
C GLN A 629 37.08 -11.34 -0.28
N HIS A 630 37.05 -12.58 0.15
CA HIS A 630 38.08 -13.21 1.01
C HIS A 630 38.27 -12.58 2.41
N ARG A 631 37.42 -11.62 2.81
CA ARG A 631 37.47 -10.96 4.14
C ARG A 631 36.51 -11.56 5.18
N GLY A 632 35.85 -12.69 4.87
CA GLY A 632 34.95 -13.42 5.77
C GLY A 632 33.48 -13.07 5.62
N LEU A 633 33.12 -12.00 4.86
CA LEU A 633 31.76 -11.50 4.72
C LEU A 633 30.79 -12.56 4.15
N GLY A 634 31.19 -13.29 3.09
CA GLY A 634 30.38 -14.36 2.53
C GLY A 634 30.08 -15.49 3.51
N ALA A 635 31.05 -15.81 4.40
CA ALA A 635 30.87 -16.86 5.44
C ALA A 635 29.88 -16.38 6.52
N GLU A 636 29.95 -15.13 6.90
CA GLU A 636 29.00 -14.57 7.87
C GLU A 636 27.57 -14.52 7.31
N LEU A 637 27.39 -14.06 6.07
CA LEU A 637 26.09 -14.09 5.42
C LEU A 637 25.51 -15.50 5.34
N LEU A 638 26.32 -16.48 4.93
CA LEU A 638 25.84 -17.87 4.84
C LEU A 638 25.46 -18.44 6.21
N ARG A 639 26.21 -18.13 7.28
CA ARG A 639 25.83 -18.49 8.66
C ARG A 639 24.49 -17.87 9.10
N ARG A 640 24.26 -16.59 8.74
CA ARG A 640 23.00 -15.91 9.03
C ARG A 640 21.83 -16.56 8.28
N LEU A 641 22.01 -16.88 7.00
CA LEU A 641 20.99 -17.58 6.23
C LEU A 641 20.69 -18.98 6.78
N ILE A 642 21.70 -19.71 7.27
CA ILE A 642 21.51 -20.99 7.96
C ILE A 642 20.66 -20.79 9.23
N GLN A 643 20.93 -19.74 10.01
CA GLN A 643 20.11 -19.43 11.18
C GLN A 643 18.67 -19.10 10.79
N VAL A 644 18.47 -18.28 9.75
CA VAL A 644 17.12 -18.04 9.21
C VAL A 644 16.43 -19.34 8.82
N GLY A 645 17.13 -20.26 8.15
CA GLY A 645 16.57 -21.57 7.78
C GLY A 645 16.07 -22.37 8.98
N ARG A 646 16.84 -22.36 10.09
CA ARG A 646 16.45 -23.00 11.36
C ARG A 646 15.23 -22.34 11.99
N ASP A 647 15.23 -21.02 12.06
CA ASP A 647 14.11 -20.24 12.63
C ASP A 647 12.82 -20.46 11.84
N GLU A 648 12.93 -20.61 10.51
CA GLU A 648 11.84 -20.92 9.59
C GLU A 648 11.47 -22.41 9.54
N LYS A 649 12.13 -23.24 10.36
CA LYS A 649 11.90 -24.71 10.48
C LYS A 649 12.04 -25.45 9.15
N LEU A 650 12.96 -25.01 8.29
CA LEU A 650 13.33 -25.75 7.09
C LEU A 650 14.10 -27.02 7.48
N GLN A 651 13.94 -28.08 6.69
CA GLN A 651 14.65 -29.34 6.92
C GLN A 651 16.04 -29.35 6.30
N GLU A 652 16.19 -28.70 5.15
CA GLU A 652 17.47 -28.60 4.46
C GLU A 652 17.65 -27.30 3.67
N LEU A 653 18.91 -26.92 3.51
CA LEU A 653 19.32 -25.81 2.63
C LEU A 653 20.15 -26.39 1.48
N VAL A 654 19.88 -25.83 0.30
CA VAL A 654 20.52 -26.22 -0.96
C VAL A 654 21.28 -25.03 -1.53
N ALA A 655 22.46 -25.27 -2.08
CA ALA A 655 23.25 -24.27 -2.80
C ALA A 655 23.64 -24.82 -4.17
N SER A 656 23.19 -24.19 -5.25
CA SER A 656 23.61 -24.50 -6.61
C SER A 656 24.92 -23.78 -6.93
N ILE A 657 25.97 -24.49 -7.32
CA ILE A 657 27.33 -23.95 -7.44
C ILE A 657 27.94 -24.44 -8.77
N LEU A 658 28.54 -23.52 -9.55
CA LEU A 658 29.29 -23.87 -10.75
C LEU A 658 30.55 -24.66 -10.37
N PRO A 659 30.97 -25.69 -11.12
CA PRO A 659 32.17 -26.48 -10.86
C PRO A 659 33.46 -25.66 -10.72
N GLU A 660 33.60 -24.58 -11.45
CA GLU A 660 34.74 -23.67 -11.38
C GLU A 660 34.72 -22.68 -10.20
N ASN A 661 33.59 -22.57 -9.47
CA ASN A 661 33.48 -21.68 -8.31
C ASN A 661 34.07 -22.28 -7.05
N THR A 662 35.40 -22.47 -7.05
CA THR A 662 36.15 -23.11 -5.92
C THR A 662 36.02 -22.32 -4.62
N ALA A 663 35.84 -20.99 -4.71
CA ALA A 663 35.65 -20.14 -3.54
C ALA A 663 34.33 -20.48 -2.82
N MET A 664 33.22 -20.62 -3.57
CA MET A 664 31.92 -20.99 -3.01
C MET A 664 31.92 -22.44 -2.51
N TRP A 665 32.64 -23.37 -3.17
CA TRP A 665 32.84 -24.74 -2.70
C TRP A 665 33.50 -24.78 -1.31
N SER A 666 34.62 -24.07 -1.19
CA SER A 666 35.36 -23.99 0.10
C SER A 666 34.49 -23.34 1.19
N LEU A 667 33.69 -22.35 0.84
CA LEU A 667 32.76 -21.69 1.76
C LEU A 667 31.65 -22.64 2.22
N ALA A 668 30.97 -23.31 1.30
CA ALA A 668 29.91 -24.26 1.59
C ALA A 668 30.38 -25.39 2.49
N ASN A 669 31.52 -26.00 2.17
CA ASN A 669 32.12 -27.07 3.00
C ASN A 669 32.42 -26.60 4.44
N ARG A 670 32.98 -25.39 4.59
CA ARG A 670 33.27 -24.83 5.94
C ARG A 670 32.00 -24.54 6.74
N CYS A 671 30.89 -24.29 6.07
CA CYS A 671 29.59 -24.09 6.70
C CYS A 671 28.78 -25.38 6.87
N GLY A 672 29.36 -26.55 6.55
CA GLY A 672 28.77 -27.86 6.80
C GLY A 672 27.95 -28.45 5.64
N PHE A 673 27.94 -27.81 4.47
CA PHE A 673 27.26 -28.35 3.29
C PHE A 673 28.01 -29.57 2.74
N GLN A 674 27.28 -30.62 2.43
CA GLN A 674 27.79 -31.82 1.73
C GLN A 674 27.60 -31.61 0.22
N LEU A 675 28.70 -31.61 -0.53
CA LEU A 675 28.66 -31.41 -1.98
C LEU A 675 28.32 -32.73 -2.69
N ARG A 676 27.36 -32.68 -3.61
CA ARG A 676 26.87 -33.80 -4.42
C ARG A 676 26.83 -33.39 -5.89
N LYS A 677 27.02 -34.38 -6.78
CA LYS A 677 26.76 -34.17 -8.21
C LYS A 677 25.27 -33.96 -8.43
N SER A 678 24.91 -33.02 -9.26
CA SER A 678 23.54 -32.82 -9.74
C SER A 678 23.27 -33.69 -10.96
N ASP A 679 21.97 -33.87 -11.29
CA ASP A 679 21.55 -34.45 -12.58
C ASP A 679 21.99 -33.57 -13.76
N ASP A 680 22.16 -32.28 -13.54
CA ASP A 680 22.79 -31.34 -14.45
C ASP A 680 24.30 -31.30 -14.21
N PRO A 681 25.11 -31.80 -15.16
CA PRO A 681 26.57 -31.85 -15.00
C PRO A 681 27.24 -30.48 -14.92
N SER A 682 26.54 -29.41 -15.33
CA SER A 682 27.02 -28.03 -15.24
C SER A 682 26.95 -27.44 -13.83
N VAL A 683 26.30 -28.12 -12.88
CA VAL A 683 26.07 -27.64 -11.51
C VAL A 683 26.45 -28.69 -10.48
N VAL A 684 27.10 -28.26 -9.40
CA VAL A 684 27.27 -29.02 -8.16
C VAL A 684 26.31 -28.52 -7.11
N VAL A 685 25.67 -29.42 -6.40
CA VAL A 685 24.69 -29.09 -5.37
C VAL A 685 25.29 -29.33 -3.98
N GLY A 686 25.38 -28.28 -3.18
CA GLY A 686 25.66 -28.37 -1.76
C GLY A 686 24.36 -28.53 -0.97
N VAL A 687 24.29 -29.52 -0.08
CA VAL A 687 23.13 -29.79 0.78
C VAL A 687 23.53 -29.71 2.24
N LEU A 688 22.79 -28.95 3.04
CA LEU A 688 22.94 -28.88 4.49
C LEU A 688 21.60 -29.25 5.16
N ARG A 689 21.60 -30.29 5.98
CA ARG A 689 20.46 -30.61 6.87
C ARG A 689 20.51 -29.72 8.11
N LEU A 690 19.39 -29.09 8.47
CA LEU A 690 19.28 -28.10 9.54
C LEU A 690 18.99 -28.73 10.93
#